data_c469e556286c14461597df5e74a7c441
#
_entry.id   c469e556286c14461597df5e74a7c441
#
_cell.length_a   1.000
_cell.length_b   1.000
_cell.length_c   1.000
_cell.angle_alpha   90.00
_cell.angle_beta   90.00
_cell.angle_gamma   90.00
#
_symmetry.space_group_name_H-M   'P 1'
#
loop_
_entity.id
_entity.type
_entity.pdbx_description
1 polymer ?
#
loop_
_entity_poly.entity_id
_entity_poly.type
_entity_poly.pdbx_seq_one_letter_code
_entity_poly.pdbx_strand_id
1 'polypeptide(L)'
;MKTKKMNEPGKIMLLFLVAIMFTVQAVAQNLSVSGLVQDGTTGEGVIGANVVVKGTTNGTITDLDGKFKLQAKQGDIIVISFIGYKTQELPAAAQMKVVLKDDSKQLDDVVVIGYGSVKKEDLSGSVVAIKAEEMNKGAVTSPEELIMGKVPGLAVAQGDGGPGSGSTLRIRSGSSLNASNDPLIVIDGIPVANNSAPGTPNALSTINPNDIETFTVLKDASATAIYGSRASNGVIIITTKKGTQGKIKVTYNSSYTFKDPYKRFETMNADEFRQAVTNQYAEGTALGDAARNLINLYPQQSTDWQDAIYQSGLSTDQNISVAGKAGFMPFRVSLGYNNERGTIKTSKYERYTASVNLSPKFFDDHLRVDINVKGTINKNRFADSGAVGAAAFFDPTKPIYGIDTEDPTYGSNLYNYNGYWNWSTGKNTPNTLSSANPLSLLYDVDNAGTTKRSLGNIQLDYKIHGLEDLHANLNVGYDVAKSTGGNYTVPGSFQTAKDSDFKNIGRGNDWNNLRRNHLLDFYLNYAKNIESIQSNINVMAGYSWQHFYYRDLSIYKSNVTENLGTKEGWTYNDDEGRYIQNNNTPSPWENYLVSFFGRLNYSFKERYLLTATLRQDGSSRFSKSNRWGLFPSAALAWSIINEPFMEKARDIMSNLKLRVGYGVTGQQEITDYLYITNYSLGNNTTSQYMGSYLLKPDGYSPDLKWEQTATYNVGIDYGFLNNRINGSIEYYQKRTKDLLNTVSVAAGSNFTNMITANVGSMKNEGLEFNINAVAIQTKDFSWELGYNVTWNTSKITKLTATYNPDYEGINAGSASYGSGTVLQKHQVGYAPSTYWLFQQVYDENGKPVQNAVVDRNNDGQITNDDRYMTKKSPMADVYMGLSSQFTYKNWDLGFNLRASIGNYVYNASVADNGSLNAFSNQGFITNYYKSAVESTGFTLTSSTEQKASDLFLENASFLKMDNITLGYTFKNLFTSKLSGRISASVQNVFTITKYSGLDPECNAIDQSLWPRPRTFSLGINLNF
;
A
#
# COMPACT_ATOMS: atom_id res chain seq x y z
N MET A 1 2.78 -39.64 25.93
CA MET A 1 2.48 -38.38 26.61
C MET A 1 3.78 -37.63 26.84
N LYS A 2 4.12 -36.69 25.96
CA LYS A 2 5.30 -35.81 26.11
C LYS A 2 4.78 -34.37 26.24
N THR A 3 4.85 -33.84 27.43
CA THR A 3 4.53 -32.46 27.76
C THR A 3 5.59 -31.54 27.14
N LYS A 4 5.16 -30.70 26.23
CA LYS A 4 6.00 -29.66 25.62
C LYS A 4 6.14 -28.49 26.60
N LYS A 5 7.37 -28.31 27.12
CA LYS A 5 7.74 -27.16 27.94
C LYS A 5 7.57 -25.87 27.11
N MET A 6 6.79 -24.94 27.62
CA MET A 6 6.74 -23.57 27.12
C MET A 6 8.06 -22.85 27.46
N ASN A 7 8.63 -22.18 26.50
CA ASN A 7 9.88 -21.43 26.62
C ASN A 7 9.75 -20.24 27.58
N GLU A 8 10.82 -20.02 28.32
CA GLU A 8 11.01 -19.05 29.41
C GLU A 8 10.59 -17.58 29.18
N PRO A 9 10.59 -16.99 27.96
CA PRO A 9 10.20 -15.59 27.76
C PRO A 9 8.73 -15.27 28.05
N GLY A 10 7.84 -16.25 27.90
CA GLY A 10 6.42 -16.07 28.17
C GLY A 10 6.06 -15.94 29.65
N LYS A 11 6.87 -16.54 30.52
CA LYS A 11 6.67 -16.47 32.01
C LYS A 11 7.15 -15.14 32.58
N ILE A 12 8.20 -14.55 32.02
CA ILE A 12 8.74 -13.24 32.45
C ILE A 12 7.76 -12.13 32.09
N MET A 13 7.12 -12.21 30.92
CA MET A 13 6.12 -11.21 30.47
C MET A 13 4.84 -11.26 31.29
N LEU A 14 4.41 -12.43 31.72
CA LEU A 14 3.22 -12.59 32.58
C LEU A 14 3.49 -12.12 34.01
N LEU A 15 4.68 -12.34 34.56
CA LEU A 15 5.11 -11.85 35.87
C LEU A 15 5.28 -10.32 35.92
N PHE A 16 5.72 -9.70 34.79
CA PHE A 16 5.82 -8.24 34.67
C PHE A 16 4.42 -7.59 34.63
N LEU A 17 3.45 -8.20 33.95
CA LEU A 17 2.06 -7.73 33.88
C LEU A 17 1.33 -7.84 35.25
N VAL A 18 1.63 -8.85 36.04
CA VAL A 18 1.05 -9.04 37.39
C VAL A 18 1.71 -8.12 38.43
N ALA A 19 3.00 -7.80 38.31
CA ALA A 19 3.72 -6.88 39.19
C ALA A 19 3.27 -5.43 39.08
N ILE A 20 2.76 -5.00 37.90
CA ILE A 20 2.25 -3.64 37.65
C ILE A 20 0.86 -3.40 38.28
N MET A 21 0.12 -4.47 38.64
CA MET A 21 -1.22 -4.34 39.21
C MET A 21 -1.29 -4.05 40.72
N PHE A 22 -0.16 -4.06 41.44
CA PHE A 22 -0.21 -4.05 42.93
C PHE A 22 0.28 -2.79 43.63
N THR A 23 0.55 -1.68 42.96
CA THR A 23 0.96 -0.47 43.69
C THR A 23 0.09 0.74 43.36
N VAL A 24 -0.92 1.04 44.16
CA VAL A 24 -1.37 2.43 44.50
C VAL A 24 -2.40 2.42 45.63
N GLN A 25 -2.07 2.93 46.81
CA GLN A 25 -2.97 3.70 47.68
C GLN A 25 -2.20 4.73 48.49
N ALA A 26 -2.53 5.99 48.30
CA ALA A 26 -2.25 7.07 49.27
C ALA A 26 -3.40 8.09 49.26
N VAL A 27 -3.94 8.42 50.42
CA VAL A 27 -5.11 9.28 50.63
C VAL A 27 -4.64 10.72 50.95
N ALA A 28 -5.25 11.74 50.30
CA ALA A 28 -5.11 13.15 50.68
C ALA A 28 -6.51 13.84 50.75
N GLN A 29 -6.70 14.71 51.71
CA GLN A 29 -7.94 15.45 51.94
C GLN A 29 -8.22 16.47 50.83
N ASN A 30 -9.45 16.44 50.29
CA ASN A 30 -9.88 17.26 49.17
C ASN A 30 -10.95 18.30 49.54
N LEU A 31 -10.82 19.51 49.01
CA LEU A 31 -11.84 20.58 49.01
C LEU A 31 -12.86 20.29 47.88
N SER A 32 -14.17 20.30 48.16
CA SER A 32 -15.20 20.23 47.14
C SER A 32 -15.39 21.58 46.47
N VAL A 33 -14.90 21.66 45.21
CA VAL A 33 -15.08 22.87 44.37
C VAL A 33 -16.30 22.66 43.49
N SER A 34 -17.20 23.58 43.46
CA SER A 34 -18.35 23.62 42.55
C SER A 34 -18.39 24.94 41.81
N GLY A 35 -18.90 24.96 40.58
CA GLY A 35 -18.95 26.19 39.81
C GLY A 35 -19.86 26.17 38.61
N LEU A 36 -19.98 27.32 37.97
CA LEU A 36 -20.71 27.52 36.72
C LEU A 36 -19.74 28.13 35.69
N VAL A 37 -19.66 27.48 34.54
CA VAL A 37 -18.90 27.99 33.39
C VAL A 37 -19.89 28.55 32.37
N GLN A 38 -19.74 29.83 32.02
CA GLN A 38 -20.62 30.55 31.11
C GLN A 38 -19.84 31.06 29.91
N ASP A 39 -20.50 31.10 28.76
CA ASP A 39 -20.05 31.77 27.56
C ASP A 39 -20.07 33.32 27.79
N GLY A 40 -18.98 34.01 27.49
CA GLY A 40 -18.82 35.44 27.67
C GLY A 40 -19.65 36.30 26.71
N THR A 41 -20.11 35.71 25.60
CA THR A 41 -20.88 36.40 24.55
C THR A 41 -22.41 36.17 24.73
N THR A 42 -22.81 34.92 25.00
CA THR A 42 -24.23 34.54 25.13
C THR A 42 -24.72 34.53 26.56
N GLY A 43 -23.83 34.38 27.54
CA GLY A 43 -24.18 34.21 28.94
C GLY A 43 -24.74 32.83 29.30
N GLU A 44 -24.84 31.90 28.33
CA GLU A 44 -25.34 30.54 28.54
C GLU A 44 -24.28 29.65 29.21
N GLY A 45 -24.69 28.59 29.85
CA GLY A 45 -23.77 27.60 30.42
C GLY A 45 -22.99 26.84 29.34
N VAL A 46 -21.68 26.77 29.45
CA VAL A 46 -20.83 26.04 28.51
C VAL A 46 -20.86 24.56 28.91
N ILE A 47 -21.47 23.75 28.06
CA ILE A 47 -21.64 22.30 28.27
C ILE A 47 -20.36 21.53 27.85
N GLY A 48 -19.87 20.65 28.70
CA GLY A 48 -18.73 19.79 28.37
C GLY A 48 -17.37 20.49 28.47
N ALA A 49 -17.31 21.69 29.10
CA ALA A 49 -16.03 22.33 29.37
C ALA A 49 -15.19 21.48 30.32
N ASN A 50 -13.92 21.31 29.98
CA ASN A 50 -12.97 20.55 30.78
C ASN A 50 -12.48 21.41 31.97
N VAL A 51 -12.62 20.88 33.17
CA VAL A 51 -12.23 21.55 34.41
C VAL A 51 -11.24 20.65 35.15
N VAL A 52 -9.98 21.04 35.22
CA VAL A 52 -8.88 20.16 35.70
C VAL A 52 -8.04 20.91 36.73
N VAL A 53 -7.59 20.23 37.77
CA VAL A 53 -6.59 20.76 38.69
C VAL A 53 -5.23 20.79 37.98
N LYS A 54 -4.60 21.98 37.89
CA LYS A 54 -3.34 22.16 37.17
C LYS A 54 -2.26 21.18 37.62
N GLY A 55 -1.62 20.53 36.65
CA GLY A 55 -0.56 19.56 36.89
C GLY A 55 -1.02 18.21 37.41
N THR A 56 -2.34 17.91 37.40
CA THR A 56 -2.90 16.63 37.82
C THR A 56 -3.87 16.11 36.78
N THR A 57 -4.24 14.82 36.92
CA THR A 57 -5.30 14.21 36.13
C THR A 57 -6.69 14.33 36.79
N ASN A 58 -6.77 15.05 37.90
CA ASN A 58 -8.02 15.25 38.59
C ASN A 58 -8.84 16.33 37.89
N GLY A 59 -9.91 15.93 37.22
CA GLY A 59 -10.74 16.80 36.43
C GLY A 59 -12.17 16.30 36.28
N THR A 60 -13.02 17.16 35.79
CA THR A 60 -14.43 16.94 35.48
C THR A 60 -14.80 17.71 34.22
N ILE A 61 -15.98 17.45 33.69
CA ILE A 61 -16.58 18.25 32.62
C ILE A 61 -17.85 18.91 33.15
N THR A 62 -18.18 20.07 32.59
CA THR A 62 -19.44 20.76 32.92
C THR A 62 -20.65 20.01 32.39
N ASP A 63 -21.75 20.04 33.15
CA ASP A 63 -23.03 19.42 32.77
C ASP A 63 -23.84 20.29 31.76
N LEU A 64 -25.10 19.91 31.52
CA LEU A 64 -25.99 20.59 30.55
C LEU A 64 -26.29 22.04 30.91
N ASP A 65 -26.17 22.41 32.18
CA ASP A 65 -26.34 23.79 32.67
C ASP A 65 -25.00 24.57 32.77
N GLY A 66 -23.87 23.94 32.35
CA GLY A 66 -22.54 24.51 32.50
C GLY A 66 -21.98 24.41 33.94
N LYS A 67 -22.60 23.62 34.83
CA LYS A 67 -22.16 23.43 36.21
C LYS A 67 -21.14 22.29 36.31
N PHE A 68 -20.17 22.46 37.24
CA PHE A 68 -19.20 21.38 37.53
C PHE A 68 -19.03 21.18 39.04
N LYS A 69 -18.52 20.00 39.39
CA LYS A 69 -18.12 19.65 40.74
C LYS A 69 -16.81 18.85 40.69
N LEU A 70 -15.81 19.28 41.44
CA LEU A 70 -14.47 18.75 41.43
C LEU A 70 -13.89 18.74 42.84
N GLN A 71 -13.08 17.75 43.16
CA GLN A 71 -12.31 17.73 44.42
C GLN A 71 -10.93 18.34 44.15
N ALA A 72 -10.53 19.34 44.89
CA ALA A 72 -9.22 19.99 44.78
C ALA A 72 -8.67 20.32 46.16
N LYS A 73 -7.41 20.62 46.28
CA LYS A 73 -6.82 21.13 47.55
C LYS A 73 -6.91 22.64 47.59
N GLN A 74 -6.99 23.18 48.79
CA GLN A 74 -6.90 24.62 48.96
C GLN A 74 -5.54 25.16 48.45
N GLY A 75 -5.58 26.11 47.52
CA GLY A 75 -4.38 26.67 46.86
C GLY A 75 -4.08 26.05 45.48
N ASP A 76 -4.79 24.96 45.09
CA ASP A 76 -4.70 24.44 43.73
C ASP A 76 -5.20 25.44 42.69
N ILE A 77 -4.66 25.39 41.49
CA ILE A 77 -5.12 26.18 40.34
C ILE A 77 -6.05 25.27 39.51
N ILE A 78 -7.25 25.75 39.25
CA ILE A 78 -8.22 25.09 38.37
C ILE A 78 -8.02 25.63 36.95
N VAL A 79 -7.76 24.76 35.99
CA VAL A 79 -7.68 25.07 34.58
C VAL A 79 -9.01 24.73 33.94
N ILE A 80 -9.68 25.70 33.35
CA ILE A 80 -10.94 25.55 32.65
C ILE A 80 -10.69 25.76 31.16
N SER A 81 -10.99 24.77 30.34
CA SER A 81 -10.81 24.85 28.91
C SER A 81 -11.98 24.24 28.16
N PHE A 82 -12.31 24.81 27.02
CA PHE A 82 -13.29 24.28 26.09
C PHE A 82 -12.88 24.70 24.67
N ILE A 83 -13.20 23.84 23.70
CA ILE A 83 -12.85 24.09 22.29
C ILE A 83 -13.52 25.39 21.82
N GLY A 84 -12.72 26.30 21.29
CA GLY A 84 -13.18 27.61 20.85
C GLY A 84 -13.13 28.71 21.93
N TYR A 85 -12.62 28.41 23.13
CA TYR A 85 -12.51 29.41 24.22
C TYR A 85 -11.10 29.51 24.79
N LYS A 86 -10.74 30.72 25.25
CA LYS A 86 -9.48 30.94 25.97
C LYS A 86 -9.48 30.16 27.26
N THR A 87 -8.49 29.30 27.45
CA THR A 87 -8.27 28.62 28.73
C THR A 87 -8.09 29.59 29.85
N GLN A 88 -8.78 29.39 30.96
CA GLN A 88 -8.64 30.17 32.17
C GLN A 88 -8.02 29.34 33.30
N GLU A 89 -7.12 29.97 34.04
CA GLU A 89 -6.50 29.42 35.24
C GLU A 89 -6.93 30.22 36.42
N LEU A 90 -7.62 29.61 37.37
CA LEU A 90 -8.17 30.30 38.54
C LEU A 90 -7.84 29.50 39.82
N PRO A 91 -7.57 30.18 40.96
CA PRO A 91 -7.40 29.50 42.22
C PRO A 91 -8.67 28.72 42.62
N ALA A 92 -8.50 27.54 43.19
CA ALA A 92 -9.60 26.70 43.62
C ALA A 92 -10.41 27.40 44.75
N ALA A 93 -11.70 27.57 44.52
CA ALA A 93 -12.65 28.13 45.49
C ALA A 93 -13.89 27.22 45.62
N ALA A 94 -14.52 27.18 46.77
CA ALA A 94 -15.67 26.33 47.04
C ALA A 94 -16.84 26.54 46.03
N GLN A 95 -16.99 27.79 45.58
CA GLN A 95 -17.91 28.20 44.52
C GLN A 95 -17.18 29.07 43.50
N MET A 96 -17.25 28.72 42.21
CA MET A 96 -16.60 29.45 41.13
C MET A 96 -17.60 29.86 40.05
N LYS A 97 -17.53 31.08 39.60
CA LYS A 97 -18.22 31.55 38.40
C LYS A 97 -17.17 31.94 37.37
N VAL A 98 -17.14 31.18 36.28
CA VAL A 98 -16.14 31.29 35.23
C VAL A 98 -16.80 31.74 33.93
N VAL A 99 -16.32 32.81 33.35
CA VAL A 99 -16.82 33.33 32.08
C VAL A 99 -15.73 33.08 31.03
N LEU A 100 -15.95 32.12 30.16
CA LEU A 100 -15.01 31.84 29.09
C LEU A 100 -15.19 32.85 27.95
N LYS A 101 -14.10 33.44 27.50
CA LYS A 101 -14.06 34.30 26.32
C LYS A 101 -13.68 33.48 25.12
N ASP A 102 -14.31 33.74 23.98
CA ASP A 102 -14.00 33.09 22.71
C ASP A 102 -12.49 33.16 22.43
N ASP A 103 -11.90 32.05 22.16
CA ASP A 103 -10.53 31.98 21.67
C ASP A 103 -10.56 31.84 20.15
N SER A 104 -10.35 32.93 19.46
CA SER A 104 -10.18 32.93 18.02
C SER A 104 -8.84 32.29 17.57
N LYS A 105 -7.96 31.92 18.51
CA LYS A 105 -6.79 31.12 18.25
C LYS A 105 -7.16 29.62 18.28
N GLN A 106 -7.29 29.04 17.11
CA GLN A 106 -7.36 27.61 16.94
C GLN A 106 -6.16 26.96 17.66
N LEU A 107 -6.39 25.89 18.43
CA LEU A 107 -5.30 25.07 18.98
C LEU A 107 -4.24 24.84 17.91
N ASP A 108 -3.00 25.19 18.21
CA ASP A 108 -1.87 25.04 17.30
C ASP A 108 -1.78 23.58 16.85
N ASP A 109 -2.23 23.29 15.62
CA ASP A 109 -2.10 21.97 15.00
C ASP A 109 -0.61 21.69 14.76
N VAL A 110 -0.03 20.81 15.57
CA VAL A 110 1.37 20.40 15.43
C VAL A 110 1.44 19.24 14.45
N VAL A 111 2.25 19.38 13.43
CA VAL A 111 2.49 18.37 12.39
C VAL A 111 3.87 17.74 12.59
N VAL A 112 3.93 16.42 12.64
CA VAL A 112 5.21 15.71 12.68
C VAL A 112 5.83 15.75 11.29
N ILE A 113 7.06 16.27 11.23
CA ILE A 113 7.89 16.29 10.03
C ILE A 113 9.19 15.51 10.30
N GLY A 114 10.01 15.30 9.30
CA GLY A 114 11.30 14.62 9.50
C GLY A 114 12.14 15.28 10.61
N TYR A 115 12.54 14.51 11.61
CA TYR A 115 13.36 14.93 12.74
C TYR A 115 12.74 16.08 13.57
N GLY A 116 11.45 15.99 13.90
CA GLY A 116 10.76 16.92 14.78
C GLY A 116 9.30 17.18 14.42
N SER A 117 8.74 18.18 15.07
CA SER A 117 7.37 18.63 14.82
C SER A 117 7.34 20.14 14.70
N VAL A 118 6.43 20.66 13.87
CA VAL A 118 6.28 22.10 13.57
C VAL A 118 4.80 22.44 13.62
N LYS A 119 4.46 23.66 14.02
CA LYS A 119 3.09 24.15 13.91
C LYS A 119 2.66 24.16 12.44
N LYS A 120 1.40 23.80 12.16
CA LYS A 120 0.85 23.75 10.79
C LYS A 120 0.96 25.11 10.07
N GLU A 121 0.81 26.19 10.82
CA GLU A 121 0.94 27.55 10.31
C GLU A 121 2.38 27.91 9.90
N ASP A 122 3.40 27.31 10.53
CA ASP A 122 4.81 27.53 10.22
C ASP A 122 5.34 26.66 9.08
N LEU A 123 4.52 25.79 8.52
CA LEU A 123 4.92 24.95 7.38
C LEU A 123 5.11 25.82 6.13
N SER A 124 6.29 25.70 5.51
CA SER A 124 6.62 26.34 4.22
C SER A 124 6.51 25.39 3.04
N GLY A 125 6.53 24.06 3.28
CA GLY A 125 6.42 23.02 2.26
C GLY A 125 4.99 22.47 2.08
N SER A 126 4.81 21.62 1.06
CA SER A 126 3.55 20.94 0.79
C SER A 126 3.42 19.70 1.68
N VAL A 127 2.67 19.83 2.76
CA VAL A 127 2.47 18.80 3.78
C VAL A 127 0.99 18.63 4.06
N VAL A 128 0.50 17.39 4.08
CA VAL A 128 -0.86 17.05 4.51
C VAL A 128 -0.78 16.11 5.70
N ALA A 129 -1.38 16.50 6.82
CA ALA A 129 -1.52 15.67 8.00
C ALA A 129 -2.98 15.26 8.18
N ILE A 130 -3.23 13.97 8.41
CA ILE A 130 -4.55 13.39 8.66
C ILE A 130 -4.53 12.74 10.03
N LYS A 131 -5.37 13.22 10.94
CA LYS A 131 -5.53 12.68 12.30
C LYS A 131 -6.49 11.49 12.31
N ALA A 132 -6.45 10.70 13.39
CA ALA A 132 -7.28 9.51 13.55
C ALA A 132 -8.80 9.78 13.38
N GLU A 133 -9.27 10.97 13.80
CA GLU A 133 -10.68 11.34 13.66
C GLU A 133 -11.09 11.58 12.20
N GLU A 134 -10.15 12.04 11.37
CA GLU A 134 -10.34 12.38 9.96
C GLU A 134 -10.16 11.16 9.04
N MET A 135 -9.61 10.04 9.56
CA MET A 135 -9.36 8.82 8.80
C MET A 135 -10.67 8.15 8.35
N ASN A 136 -10.59 7.36 7.29
CA ASN A 136 -11.71 6.56 6.82
C ASN A 136 -12.15 5.59 7.92
N LYS A 137 -13.47 5.55 8.17
CA LYS A 137 -14.07 4.68 9.17
C LYS A 137 -14.61 3.42 8.49
N GLY A 138 -14.63 2.30 9.20
CA GLY A 138 -15.12 1.01 8.69
C GLY A 138 -14.19 -0.14 9.07
N ALA A 139 -14.35 -1.29 8.43
CA ALA A 139 -13.47 -2.44 8.61
C ALA A 139 -12.20 -2.27 7.76
N VAL A 140 -11.28 -1.51 8.27
CA VAL A 140 -9.99 -1.26 7.61
C VAL A 140 -9.02 -2.36 8.00
N THR A 141 -8.54 -3.11 7.02
CA THR A 141 -7.56 -4.19 7.22
C THR A 141 -6.13 -3.73 6.95
N SER A 142 -5.96 -2.76 6.08
CA SER A 142 -4.68 -2.17 5.69
C SER A 142 -4.61 -0.68 6.03
N PRO A 143 -3.50 -0.17 6.59
CA PRO A 143 -3.34 1.23 6.97
C PRO A 143 -3.58 2.23 5.83
N GLU A 144 -3.26 1.88 4.59
CA GLU A 144 -3.42 2.73 3.41
C GLU A 144 -4.88 3.11 3.13
N GLU A 145 -5.81 2.21 3.46
CA GLU A 145 -7.25 2.44 3.29
C GLU A 145 -7.77 3.59 4.17
N LEU A 146 -7.08 3.87 5.30
CA LEU A 146 -7.43 4.96 6.21
C LEU A 146 -7.33 6.34 5.55
N ILE A 147 -6.45 6.52 4.58
CA ILE A 147 -6.18 7.81 3.91
C ILE A 147 -6.63 7.86 2.45
N MET A 148 -7.25 6.77 1.97
CA MET A 148 -7.69 6.65 0.58
C MET A 148 -8.69 7.77 0.22
N GLY A 149 -8.40 8.49 -0.89
CA GLY A 149 -9.23 9.60 -1.39
C GLY A 149 -9.16 10.89 -0.58
N LYS A 150 -8.32 10.99 0.47
CA LYS A 150 -8.26 12.18 1.36
C LYS A 150 -7.09 13.13 1.08
N VAL A 151 -6.05 12.66 0.42
CA VAL A 151 -4.83 13.45 0.19
C VAL A 151 -4.73 13.84 -1.27
N PRO A 152 -4.74 15.14 -1.62
CA PRO A 152 -4.48 15.58 -2.99
C PRO A 152 -3.06 15.18 -3.41
N GLY A 153 -2.89 14.71 -4.64
CA GLY A 153 -1.63 14.23 -5.16
C GLY A 153 -1.22 12.83 -4.74
N LEU A 154 -2.00 12.14 -3.88
CA LEU A 154 -1.78 10.75 -3.51
C LEU A 154 -2.81 9.85 -4.19
N ALA A 155 -2.35 9.02 -5.11
CA ALA A 155 -3.13 7.91 -5.65
C ALA A 155 -2.90 6.66 -4.80
N VAL A 156 -3.99 6.02 -4.38
CA VAL A 156 -4.00 4.75 -3.65
C VAL A 156 -4.74 3.76 -4.51
N ALA A 157 -4.02 2.85 -5.17
CA ALA A 157 -4.62 1.76 -5.92
C ALA A 157 -4.69 0.52 -5.02
N GLN A 158 -5.91 0.05 -4.80
CA GLN A 158 -6.11 -1.17 -4.00
C GLN A 158 -5.45 -2.37 -4.70
N GLY A 159 -4.90 -3.30 -3.93
CA GLY A 159 -4.43 -4.58 -4.41
C GLY A 159 -5.56 -5.47 -4.93
N ASP A 160 -5.24 -6.72 -5.23
CA ASP A 160 -6.24 -7.73 -5.59
C ASP A 160 -7.20 -8.03 -4.43
N GLY A 161 -8.22 -8.87 -4.66
CA GLY A 161 -9.21 -9.25 -3.65
C GLY A 161 -8.71 -10.27 -2.62
N GLY A 162 -7.43 -10.62 -2.63
CA GLY A 162 -6.83 -11.60 -1.72
C GLY A 162 -6.78 -11.14 -0.26
N PRO A 163 -6.83 -12.07 0.70
CA PRO A 163 -6.71 -11.74 2.12
C PRO A 163 -5.38 -11.06 2.44
N GLY A 164 -5.44 -9.93 3.17
CA GLY A 164 -4.25 -9.18 3.54
C GLY A 164 -3.54 -8.47 2.38
N SER A 165 -4.11 -8.44 1.18
CA SER A 165 -3.53 -7.70 0.05
C SER A 165 -3.37 -6.23 0.41
N GLY A 166 -2.23 -5.63 0.05
CA GLY A 166 -1.93 -4.23 0.29
C GLY A 166 -2.36 -3.34 -0.88
N SER A 167 -2.16 -2.05 -0.72
CA SER A 167 -2.39 -1.05 -1.77
C SER A 167 -1.08 -0.49 -2.29
N THR A 168 -1.05 -0.12 -3.56
CA THR A 168 0.06 0.63 -4.15
C THR A 168 -0.17 2.12 -3.92
N LEU A 169 0.85 2.79 -3.40
CA LEU A 169 0.83 4.23 -3.13
C LEU A 169 1.67 4.97 -4.16
N ARG A 170 1.16 6.08 -4.71
CA ARG A 170 1.89 6.95 -5.64
C ARG A 170 1.65 8.41 -5.29
N ILE A 171 2.70 9.18 -5.10
CA ILE A 171 2.64 10.62 -4.85
C ILE A 171 3.12 11.37 -6.09
N ARG A 172 2.25 12.20 -6.71
CA ARG A 172 2.58 13.08 -7.85
C ARG A 172 3.25 12.36 -9.03
N SER A 173 2.74 11.16 -9.40
CA SER A 173 3.33 10.25 -10.38
C SER A 173 4.72 9.72 -9.96
N GLY A 174 5.26 8.73 -10.68
CA GLY A 174 6.60 8.20 -10.40
C GLY A 174 7.72 9.14 -10.89
N SER A 175 8.91 9.01 -10.32
CA SER A 175 10.10 9.79 -10.72
C SER A 175 11.13 8.97 -11.50
N SER A 176 10.95 7.66 -11.65
CA SER A 176 11.89 6.75 -12.29
C SER A 176 11.20 5.81 -13.28
N LEU A 177 11.98 5.27 -14.23
CA LEU A 177 11.54 4.22 -15.16
C LEU A 177 11.89 2.81 -14.67
N ASN A 178 13.01 2.63 -13.97
CA ASN A 178 13.51 1.34 -13.49
C ASN A 178 13.66 1.24 -11.97
N ALA A 179 13.90 2.36 -11.25
CA ALA A 179 13.96 2.35 -9.80
C ALA A 179 12.54 2.39 -9.20
N SER A 180 12.43 2.13 -7.89
CA SER A 180 11.15 2.18 -7.18
C SER A 180 10.46 3.54 -7.32
N ASN A 181 9.15 3.52 -7.55
CA ASN A 181 8.28 4.68 -7.56
C ASN A 181 7.42 4.79 -6.29
N ASP A 182 7.64 3.92 -5.30
CA ASP A 182 6.93 3.95 -4.02
C ASP A 182 7.43 5.10 -3.14
N PRO A 183 6.57 5.77 -2.38
CA PRO A 183 6.99 6.75 -1.39
C PRO A 183 7.76 6.06 -0.25
N LEU A 184 8.67 6.80 0.38
CA LEU A 184 9.32 6.35 1.60
C LEU A 184 8.29 6.30 2.73
N ILE A 185 8.20 5.18 3.43
CA ILE A 185 7.36 5.02 4.61
C ILE A 185 8.24 5.14 5.85
N VAL A 186 7.82 5.99 6.78
CA VAL A 186 8.50 6.19 8.07
C VAL A 186 7.52 5.93 9.20
N ILE A 187 7.85 5.00 10.11
CA ILE A 187 6.99 4.62 11.23
C ILE A 187 7.67 4.99 12.54
N ASP A 188 7.09 5.91 13.30
CA ASP A 188 7.65 6.42 14.56
C ASP A 188 9.14 6.79 14.47
N GLY A 189 9.55 7.38 13.33
CA GLY A 189 10.93 7.79 13.07
C GLY A 189 11.83 6.71 12.46
N ILE A 190 11.32 5.53 12.15
CA ILE A 190 12.09 4.47 11.47
C ILE A 190 11.70 4.44 9.99
N PRO A 191 12.61 4.71 9.05
CA PRO A 191 12.41 4.51 7.64
C PRO A 191 12.33 3.01 7.32
N VAL A 192 11.19 2.57 6.82
CA VAL A 192 10.94 1.16 6.46
C VAL A 192 11.47 0.90 5.05
N ALA A 193 12.05 -0.28 4.83
CA ALA A 193 12.42 -0.70 3.49
C ALA A 193 11.17 -1.10 2.69
N ASN A 194 11.09 -0.67 1.42
CA ASN A 194 10.00 -1.04 0.51
C ASN A 194 10.07 -2.53 0.10
N ASN A 195 11.23 -3.17 0.25
CA ASN A 195 11.43 -4.60 0.02
C ASN A 195 10.81 -5.44 1.14
N SER A 196 9.55 -5.80 0.99
CA SER A 196 8.86 -6.71 1.90
C SER A 196 9.50 -8.10 1.87
N ALA A 197 9.54 -8.78 3.02
CA ALA A 197 9.90 -10.20 3.03
C ALA A 197 8.82 -10.99 2.27
N PRO A 198 9.18 -11.98 1.42
CA PRO A 198 8.21 -12.85 0.77
C PRO A 198 7.17 -13.39 1.76
N GLY A 199 5.91 -13.46 1.34
CA GLY A 199 4.81 -13.84 2.23
C GLY A 199 4.19 -12.70 3.05
N THR A 200 4.66 -11.46 2.90
CA THR A 200 3.98 -10.25 3.36
C THR A 200 3.47 -9.47 2.16
N PRO A 201 2.19 -9.09 2.12
CA PRO A 201 1.62 -8.35 0.98
C PRO A 201 2.30 -6.99 0.77
N ASN A 202 2.56 -6.24 1.84
CA ASN A 202 3.36 -5.02 1.84
C ASN A 202 3.93 -4.70 3.24
N ALA A 203 4.78 -3.67 3.33
CA ALA A 203 5.39 -3.26 4.60
C ALA A 203 4.37 -2.75 5.63
N LEU A 204 3.29 -2.11 5.18
CA LEU A 204 2.24 -1.54 6.03
C LEU A 204 1.28 -2.58 6.58
N SER A 205 1.08 -3.72 5.90
CA SER A 205 0.22 -4.81 6.38
C SER A 205 0.64 -5.38 7.75
N THR A 206 1.87 -5.08 8.18
CA THR A 206 2.40 -5.51 9.48
C THR A 206 2.01 -4.58 10.64
N ILE A 207 1.37 -3.44 10.36
CA ILE A 207 0.94 -2.47 11.38
C ILE A 207 -0.55 -2.65 11.64
N ASN A 208 -0.93 -2.57 12.92
CA ASN A 208 -2.33 -2.55 13.28
C ASN A 208 -2.92 -1.16 13.02
N PRO A 209 -3.94 -1.02 12.14
CA PRO A 209 -4.59 0.26 11.87
C PRO A 209 -5.14 0.96 13.12
N ASN A 210 -5.57 0.20 14.15
CA ASN A 210 -6.07 0.74 15.42
C ASN A 210 -5.01 1.47 16.25
N ASP A 211 -3.71 1.22 15.99
CA ASP A 211 -2.61 1.86 16.69
C ASP A 211 -2.15 3.17 16.07
N ILE A 212 -2.67 3.53 14.90
CA ILE A 212 -2.25 4.73 14.17
C ILE A 212 -2.93 5.97 14.77
N GLU A 213 -2.14 7.03 14.98
CA GLU A 213 -2.58 8.35 15.45
C GLU A 213 -2.67 9.35 14.29
N THR A 214 -1.60 9.44 13.47
CA THR A 214 -1.57 10.38 12.34
C THR A 214 -0.86 9.78 11.13
N PHE A 215 -1.31 10.22 9.94
CA PHE A 215 -0.55 10.15 8.70
C PHE A 215 -0.12 11.54 8.30
N THR A 216 1.17 11.71 8.04
CA THR A 216 1.72 12.95 7.46
C THR A 216 2.32 12.63 6.11
N VAL A 217 1.81 13.25 5.05
CA VAL A 217 2.27 13.06 3.67
C VAL A 217 3.06 14.29 3.23
N LEU A 218 4.35 14.09 2.98
CA LEU A 218 5.28 15.10 2.48
C LEU A 218 5.38 14.94 0.96
N LYS A 219 4.97 15.96 0.20
CA LYS A 219 4.80 15.84 -1.27
C LYS A 219 5.86 16.56 -2.08
N ASP A 220 6.48 17.60 -1.55
CA ASP A 220 7.48 18.40 -2.25
C ASP A 220 8.90 18.21 -1.71
N ALA A 221 9.90 18.61 -2.51
CA ALA A 221 11.29 18.42 -2.14
C ALA A 221 11.70 19.25 -0.92
N SER A 222 11.06 20.38 -0.63
CA SER A 222 11.40 21.20 0.55
C SER A 222 11.02 20.51 1.85
N ALA A 223 9.90 19.74 1.85
CA ALA A 223 9.47 18.94 2.98
C ALA A 223 10.22 17.59 3.05
N THR A 224 10.60 17.02 1.91
CA THR A 224 11.16 15.66 1.83
C THR A 224 12.69 15.61 1.81
N ALA A 225 13.39 16.71 1.49
CA ALA A 225 14.85 16.74 1.36
C ALA A 225 15.61 16.31 2.63
N ILE A 226 15.01 16.47 3.79
CA ILE A 226 15.58 15.98 5.05
C ILE A 226 15.74 14.45 5.08
N TYR A 227 14.96 13.71 4.27
CA TYR A 227 15.09 12.26 4.06
C TYR A 227 15.98 11.91 2.85
N GLY A 228 16.42 12.92 2.09
CA GLY A 228 17.43 12.83 1.03
C GLY A 228 17.10 11.90 -0.13
N SER A 229 17.98 10.96 -0.33
CA SER A 229 18.00 10.05 -1.48
C SER A 229 16.88 8.99 -1.52
N ARG A 230 16.06 8.88 -0.49
CA ARG A 230 14.92 7.95 -0.44
C ARG A 230 13.58 8.65 -0.64
N ALA A 231 13.59 9.96 -0.89
CA ALA A 231 12.40 10.80 -0.82
C ALA A 231 11.94 11.40 -2.16
N SER A 232 12.52 10.96 -3.30
CA SER A 232 12.15 11.45 -4.64
C SER A 232 10.68 11.24 -4.99
N ASN A 233 10.06 10.21 -4.43
CA ASN A 233 8.66 9.87 -4.62
C ASN A 233 7.75 10.33 -3.47
N GLY A 234 8.24 11.23 -2.60
CA GLY A 234 7.54 11.69 -1.41
C GLY A 234 7.78 10.80 -0.19
N VAL A 235 7.24 11.23 0.96
CA VAL A 235 7.38 10.52 2.23
C VAL A 235 6.03 10.43 2.92
N ILE A 236 5.71 9.27 3.48
CA ILE A 236 4.54 9.05 4.33
C ILE A 236 5.04 8.73 5.73
N ILE A 237 4.79 9.63 6.67
CA ILE A 237 5.13 9.45 8.09
C ILE A 237 3.89 8.93 8.82
N ILE A 238 4.02 7.81 9.48
CA ILE A 238 3.00 7.21 10.33
C ILE A 238 3.43 7.36 11.77
N THR A 239 2.61 8.06 12.56
CA THR A 239 2.81 8.16 13.99
C THR A 239 1.81 7.26 14.69
N THR A 240 2.27 6.45 15.65
CA THR A 240 1.39 5.59 16.43
C THR A 240 1.02 6.23 17.76
N LYS A 241 -0.15 5.83 18.29
CA LYS A 241 -0.70 6.30 19.58
C LYS A 241 0.29 6.04 20.70
N LYS A 242 0.55 7.05 21.52
CA LYS A 242 1.46 7.00 22.66
C LYS A 242 0.72 6.85 24.00
N GLY A 243 1.49 6.67 25.06
CA GLY A 243 1.00 6.71 26.43
C GLY A 243 0.47 8.10 26.80
N THR A 244 -0.55 8.14 27.64
CA THR A 244 -1.17 9.38 28.09
C THR A 244 -0.71 9.75 29.49
N GLN A 245 -0.75 11.04 29.83
CA GLN A 245 -0.44 11.53 31.20
C GLN A 245 -1.58 11.29 32.20
N GLY A 246 -2.73 10.75 31.74
CA GLY A 246 -3.94 10.58 32.51
C GLY A 246 -4.04 9.22 33.24
N LYS A 247 -5.24 8.97 33.79
CA LYS A 247 -5.62 7.68 34.39
C LYS A 247 -5.52 6.57 33.33
N ILE A 248 -5.34 5.35 33.78
CA ILE A 248 -5.34 4.18 32.91
C ILE A 248 -6.69 4.06 32.21
N LYS A 249 -6.65 3.96 30.90
CA LYS A 249 -7.79 3.71 30.00
C LYS A 249 -7.56 2.41 29.28
N VAL A 250 -8.62 1.60 29.22
CA VAL A 250 -8.65 0.37 28.43
C VAL A 250 -9.57 0.60 27.24
N THR A 251 -9.08 0.35 26.04
CA THR A 251 -9.89 0.43 24.81
C THR A 251 -9.93 -0.95 24.17
N TYR A 252 -11.12 -1.41 23.83
CA TYR A 252 -11.36 -2.65 23.10
C TYR A 252 -12.08 -2.36 21.80
N ASN A 253 -11.49 -2.78 20.68
CA ASN A 253 -12.07 -2.69 19.33
C ASN A 253 -12.31 -4.11 18.82
N SER A 254 -13.50 -4.35 18.29
CA SER A 254 -13.89 -5.62 17.68
C SER A 254 -14.64 -5.35 16.40
N SER A 255 -14.31 -6.05 15.33
CA SER A 255 -15.09 -6.04 14.09
C SER A 255 -15.29 -7.46 13.56
N TYR A 256 -16.46 -7.67 12.99
CA TYR A 256 -16.84 -8.86 12.24
C TYR A 256 -17.21 -8.46 10.84
N THR A 257 -16.64 -9.15 9.87
CA THR A 257 -16.71 -8.76 8.46
C THR A 257 -17.13 -9.95 7.63
N PHE A 258 -18.17 -9.74 6.81
CA PHE A 258 -18.64 -10.69 5.80
C PHE A 258 -18.23 -10.16 4.42
N LYS A 259 -17.57 -11.02 3.62
CA LYS A 259 -17.08 -10.73 2.28
C LYS A 259 -17.83 -11.56 1.24
N ASP A 260 -18.35 -10.89 0.22
CA ASP A 260 -19.10 -11.53 -0.87
C ASP A 260 -18.42 -11.26 -2.22
N PRO A 261 -18.11 -12.31 -3.03
CA PRO A 261 -17.57 -12.16 -4.38
C PRO A 261 -18.68 -11.80 -5.37
N TYR A 262 -19.13 -10.55 -5.33
CA TYR A 262 -20.30 -10.09 -6.07
C TYR A 262 -20.11 -9.92 -7.58
N LYS A 263 -18.87 -9.82 -8.07
CA LYS A 263 -18.57 -9.66 -9.49
C LYS A 263 -17.83 -10.88 -10.01
N ARG A 264 -18.31 -11.46 -11.08
CA ARG A 264 -17.78 -12.65 -11.75
C ARG A 264 -17.65 -12.37 -13.24
N PHE A 265 -16.91 -13.20 -13.94
CA PHE A 265 -16.84 -13.17 -15.38
C PHE A 265 -18.14 -13.69 -16.00
N GLU A 266 -18.66 -12.99 -16.99
CA GLU A 266 -19.82 -13.40 -17.76
C GLU A 266 -19.38 -14.38 -18.86
N THR A 267 -19.35 -15.67 -18.53
CA THR A 267 -19.03 -16.77 -19.44
C THR A 267 -20.25 -17.62 -19.73
N MET A 268 -20.18 -18.51 -20.72
CA MET A 268 -21.30 -19.37 -21.10
C MET A 268 -21.57 -20.44 -20.04
N ASN A 269 -22.85 -20.72 -19.80
CA ASN A 269 -23.26 -21.96 -19.15
C ASN A 269 -23.13 -23.16 -20.10
N ALA A 270 -23.36 -24.38 -19.61
CA ALA A 270 -23.14 -25.59 -20.40
C ALA A 270 -24.00 -25.68 -21.67
N ASP A 271 -25.25 -25.23 -21.62
CA ASP A 271 -26.17 -25.28 -22.77
C ASP A 271 -25.81 -24.25 -23.83
N GLU A 272 -25.52 -23.02 -23.41
CA GLU A 272 -25.02 -21.96 -24.29
C GLU A 272 -23.71 -22.36 -24.96
N PHE A 273 -22.79 -22.99 -24.18
CA PHE A 273 -21.52 -23.46 -24.67
C PHE A 273 -21.70 -24.60 -25.70
N ARG A 274 -22.56 -25.62 -25.44
CA ARG A 274 -22.90 -26.66 -26.40
C ARG A 274 -23.45 -26.07 -27.69
N GLN A 275 -24.35 -25.08 -27.59
CA GLN A 275 -24.91 -24.41 -28.75
C GLN A 275 -23.85 -23.65 -29.54
N ALA A 276 -22.97 -22.91 -28.87
CA ALA A 276 -21.89 -22.20 -29.53
C ALA A 276 -20.92 -23.11 -30.28
N VAL A 277 -20.49 -24.20 -29.64
CA VAL A 277 -19.62 -25.20 -30.27
C VAL A 277 -20.35 -25.88 -31.46
N THR A 278 -21.63 -26.23 -31.30
CA THR A 278 -22.42 -26.84 -32.36
C THR A 278 -22.59 -25.94 -33.57
N ASN A 279 -22.75 -24.63 -33.34
CA ASN A 279 -22.87 -23.64 -34.43
C ASN A 279 -21.52 -23.42 -35.15
N GLN A 280 -20.41 -23.48 -34.41
CA GLN A 280 -19.07 -23.21 -34.96
C GLN A 280 -18.51 -24.40 -35.73
N TYR A 281 -18.77 -25.62 -35.30
CA TYR A 281 -18.19 -26.82 -35.84
C TYR A 281 -19.27 -27.64 -36.58
N ALA A 282 -19.20 -27.64 -37.92
CA ALA A 282 -20.19 -28.27 -38.79
C ALA A 282 -20.23 -29.81 -38.62
N GLU A 283 -21.44 -30.39 -38.56
CA GLU A 283 -21.69 -31.81 -38.51
C GLU A 283 -21.22 -32.51 -39.79
N GLY A 284 -20.74 -33.76 -39.69
CA GLY A 284 -20.22 -34.51 -40.79
C GLY A 284 -18.79 -34.17 -41.22
N THR A 285 -18.14 -33.24 -40.53
CA THR A 285 -16.71 -33.03 -40.68
C THR A 285 -15.96 -33.69 -39.51
N ALA A 286 -14.76 -34.28 -39.77
CA ALA A 286 -13.99 -34.97 -38.73
C ALA A 286 -13.77 -34.05 -37.49
N LEU A 287 -13.53 -32.78 -37.71
CA LEU A 287 -13.35 -31.80 -36.65
C LEU A 287 -14.66 -31.48 -35.91
N GLY A 288 -15.75 -31.31 -36.66
CA GLY A 288 -17.08 -31.03 -36.11
C GLY A 288 -17.61 -32.16 -35.26
N ASP A 289 -17.46 -33.38 -35.76
CA ASP A 289 -17.88 -34.60 -35.05
C ASP A 289 -17.06 -34.81 -33.78
N ALA A 290 -15.73 -34.59 -33.82
CA ALA A 290 -14.87 -34.63 -32.64
C ALA A 290 -15.26 -33.57 -31.59
N ALA A 291 -15.50 -32.33 -31.99
CA ALA A 291 -15.92 -31.25 -31.09
C ALA A 291 -17.29 -31.56 -30.47
N ARG A 292 -18.26 -32.05 -31.27
CA ARG A 292 -19.59 -32.45 -30.79
C ARG A 292 -19.51 -33.63 -29.80
N ASN A 293 -18.71 -34.62 -30.07
CA ASN A 293 -18.48 -35.74 -29.16
C ASN A 293 -17.91 -35.24 -27.83
N LEU A 294 -16.97 -34.30 -27.89
CA LEU A 294 -16.34 -33.74 -26.71
C LEU A 294 -17.34 -33.04 -25.78
N ILE A 295 -18.20 -32.15 -26.31
CA ILE A 295 -19.18 -31.42 -25.48
C ILE A 295 -20.34 -32.30 -24.99
N ASN A 296 -20.56 -33.47 -25.63
CA ASN A 296 -21.59 -34.43 -25.28
C ASN A 296 -21.07 -35.61 -24.47
N LEU A 297 -19.79 -35.63 -24.10
CA LEU A 297 -19.20 -36.68 -23.26
C LEU A 297 -19.99 -36.87 -21.94
N TYR A 298 -20.48 -35.79 -21.36
CA TYR A 298 -21.36 -35.77 -20.20
C TYR A 298 -22.63 -34.97 -20.51
N PRO A 299 -23.66 -35.54 -21.16
CA PRO A 299 -24.77 -34.78 -21.74
C PRO A 299 -25.61 -33.99 -20.71
N GLN A 300 -25.67 -34.48 -19.47
CA GLN A 300 -26.43 -33.84 -18.39
C GLN A 300 -25.58 -32.94 -17.49
N GLN A 301 -24.26 -32.86 -17.72
CA GLN A 301 -23.39 -32.08 -16.88
C GLN A 301 -23.49 -30.61 -17.21
N SER A 302 -23.63 -29.81 -16.13
CA SER A 302 -23.55 -28.35 -16.17
C SER A 302 -22.82 -27.90 -14.91
N THR A 303 -21.60 -27.41 -15.06
CA THR A 303 -20.74 -27.00 -13.96
C THR A 303 -20.52 -25.50 -13.97
N ASP A 304 -20.94 -24.82 -12.93
CA ASP A 304 -20.52 -23.45 -12.64
C ASP A 304 -19.16 -23.52 -11.92
N TRP A 305 -18.08 -23.41 -12.69
CA TRP A 305 -16.73 -23.47 -12.19
C TRP A 305 -16.38 -22.29 -11.28
N GLN A 306 -16.95 -21.12 -11.53
CA GLN A 306 -16.71 -19.95 -10.69
C GLN A 306 -17.37 -20.12 -9.31
N ASP A 307 -18.58 -20.68 -9.24
CA ASP A 307 -19.21 -21.01 -7.96
C ASP A 307 -18.44 -22.12 -7.22
N ALA A 308 -17.87 -23.06 -7.95
CA ALA A 308 -17.07 -24.12 -7.35
C ALA A 308 -15.82 -23.63 -6.62
N ILE A 309 -15.18 -22.52 -7.05
CA ILE A 309 -13.97 -21.99 -6.42
C ILE A 309 -14.22 -20.87 -5.41
N TYR A 310 -15.35 -20.14 -5.52
CA TYR A 310 -15.64 -19.05 -4.62
C TYR A 310 -16.30 -19.50 -3.31
N GLN A 311 -16.17 -18.69 -2.31
CA GLN A 311 -16.82 -18.83 -1.01
C GLN A 311 -17.07 -17.44 -0.40
N SER A 312 -18.06 -17.34 0.48
CA SER A 312 -18.20 -16.16 1.34
C SER A 312 -17.13 -16.18 2.44
N GLY A 313 -16.44 -15.08 2.63
CA GLY A 313 -15.41 -14.92 3.64
C GLY A 313 -15.97 -14.34 4.95
N LEU A 314 -15.79 -15.01 6.07
CA LEU A 314 -16.03 -14.43 7.40
C LEU A 314 -14.69 -14.08 8.05
N SER A 315 -14.54 -12.82 8.47
CA SER A 315 -13.30 -12.30 9.05
C SER A 315 -13.57 -11.59 10.37
N THR A 316 -12.57 -11.53 11.24
CA THR A 316 -12.63 -10.80 12.50
C THR A 316 -11.34 -10.04 12.77
N ASP A 317 -11.47 -8.84 13.32
CA ASP A 317 -10.36 -8.06 13.86
C ASP A 317 -10.67 -7.71 15.32
N GLN A 318 -9.72 -8.03 16.21
CA GLN A 318 -9.85 -7.83 17.65
C GLN A 318 -8.62 -7.06 18.14
N ASN A 319 -8.83 -5.96 18.85
CA ASN A 319 -7.75 -5.17 19.42
C ASN A 319 -8.07 -4.74 20.84
N ILE A 320 -7.12 -4.93 21.73
CA ILE A 320 -7.20 -4.40 23.10
C ILE A 320 -5.97 -3.52 23.35
N SER A 321 -6.17 -2.33 23.90
CA SER A 321 -5.09 -1.48 24.31
C SER A 321 -5.31 -0.88 25.70
N VAL A 322 -4.20 -0.72 26.41
CA VAL A 322 -4.14 -0.11 27.74
C VAL A 322 -3.17 1.05 27.66
N ALA A 323 -3.61 2.25 27.98
CA ALA A 323 -2.80 3.46 27.96
C ALA A 323 -2.99 4.26 29.25
N GLY A 324 -1.92 4.86 29.74
CA GLY A 324 -1.99 5.65 31.00
C GLY A 324 -0.60 6.07 31.46
N LYS A 325 -0.50 6.40 32.75
CA LYS A 325 0.74 6.75 33.42
C LYS A 325 0.98 5.86 34.65
N ALA A 326 2.13 5.22 34.70
CA ALA A 326 2.60 4.44 35.84
C ALA A 326 3.74 5.22 36.53
N GLY A 327 3.46 5.90 37.66
CA GLY A 327 4.41 6.81 38.30
C GLY A 327 4.82 7.94 37.34
N PHE A 328 6.10 8.01 36.97
CA PHE A 328 6.67 9.00 36.04
C PHE A 328 6.62 8.58 34.57
N MET A 329 6.19 7.35 34.27
CA MET A 329 6.27 6.75 32.95
C MET A 329 4.89 6.66 32.26
N PRO A 330 4.58 7.51 31.26
CA PRO A 330 3.49 7.27 30.34
C PRO A 330 3.74 6.00 29.54
N PHE A 331 2.71 5.17 29.39
CA PHE A 331 2.81 3.91 28.66
C PHE A 331 1.58 3.62 27.83
N ARG A 332 1.76 2.86 26.76
CA ARG A 332 0.70 2.21 26.01
C ARG A 332 1.13 0.81 25.60
N VAL A 333 0.26 -0.14 25.81
CA VAL A 333 0.39 -1.52 25.36
C VAL A 333 -0.84 -1.87 24.52
N SER A 334 -0.64 -2.46 23.36
CA SER A 334 -1.72 -2.90 22.47
C SER A 334 -1.47 -4.31 21.98
N LEU A 335 -2.52 -5.12 21.95
CA LEU A 335 -2.53 -6.46 21.38
C LEU A 335 -3.63 -6.55 20.35
N GLY A 336 -3.32 -7.09 19.18
CA GLY A 336 -4.26 -7.25 18.08
C GLY A 336 -4.25 -8.65 17.49
N TYR A 337 -5.42 -9.11 17.09
CA TYR A 337 -5.63 -10.34 16.35
C TYR A 337 -6.56 -10.08 15.17
N ASN A 338 -6.11 -10.45 13.98
CA ASN A 338 -6.90 -10.40 12.76
C ASN A 338 -6.91 -11.79 12.13
N ASN A 339 -8.09 -12.27 11.73
CA ASN A 339 -8.26 -13.51 10.98
C ASN A 339 -9.19 -13.23 9.81
N GLU A 340 -8.66 -13.37 8.61
CA GLU A 340 -9.33 -13.05 7.35
C GLU A 340 -9.39 -14.29 6.47
N ARG A 341 -10.62 -14.70 6.09
CA ARG A 341 -10.84 -15.70 5.04
C ARG A 341 -11.11 -14.98 3.72
N GLY A 342 -10.42 -15.40 2.67
CA GLY A 342 -10.66 -14.86 1.34
C GLY A 342 -11.89 -15.43 0.67
N THR A 343 -12.26 -14.80 -0.44
CA THR A 343 -13.40 -15.21 -1.27
C THR A 343 -13.07 -16.37 -2.21
N ILE A 344 -11.80 -16.68 -2.42
CA ILE A 344 -11.39 -17.93 -3.09
C ILE A 344 -11.11 -18.99 -2.02
N LYS A 345 -11.62 -20.19 -2.23
CA LYS A 345 -11.38 -21.34 -1.33
C LYS A 345 -9.89 -21.49 -1.06
N THR A 346 -9.52 -22.01 0.11
CA THR A 346 -8.17 -22.21 0.64
C THR A 346 -7.44 -20.94 1.08
N SER A 347 -7.78 -19.73 0.60
CA SER A 347 -7.10 -18.50 0.96
C SER A 347 -7.41 -18.06 2.39
N LYS A 348 -6.35 -17.72 3.15
CA LYS A 348 -6.47 -17.30 4.56
C LYS A 348 -5.29 -16.43 4.96
N TYR A 349 -5.56 -15.43 5.80
CA TYR A 349 -4.57 -14.56 6.43
C TYR A 349 -4.86 -14.42 7.92
N GLU A 350 -3.85 -14.62 8.76
CA GLU A 350 -3.90 -14.39 10.21
C GLU A 350 -2.78 -13.44 10.60
N ARG A 351 -3.12 -12.42 11.39
CA ARG A 351 -2.14 -11.46 11.91
C ARG A 351 -2.29 -11.32 13.43
N TYR A 352 -1.17 -11.48 14.12
CA TYR A 352 -1.03 -11.20 15.55
C TYR A 352 -0.09 -10.01 15.69
N THR A 353 -0.52 -8.98 16.41
CA THR A 353 0.29 -7.78 16.67
C THR A 353 0.41 -7.52 18.15
N ALA A 354 1.58 -7.04 18.55
CA ALA A 354 1.83 -6.52 19.89
C ALA A 354 2.63 -5.24 19.76
N SER A 355 2.23 -4.18 20.45
CA SER A 355 2.96 -2.92 20.49
C SER A 355 3.11 -2.40 21.91
N VAL A 356 4.29 -1.86 22.21
CA VAL A 356 4.62 -1.23 23.49
C VAL A 356 5.24 0.12 23.21
N ASN A 357 4.70 1.15 23.83
CA ASN A 357 5.25 2.49 23.81
C ASN A 357 5.45 2.96 25.26
N LEU A 358 6.65 3.44 25.60
CA LEU A 358 7.02 3.99 26.89
C LEU A 358 7.66 5.35 26.67
N SER A 359 7.27 6.37 27.43
CA SER A 359 7.77 7.74 27.26
C SER A 359 8.15 8.39 28.60
N PRO A 360 9.08 7.79 29.41
CA PRO A 360 9.52 8.40 30.66
C PRO A 360 10.32 9.68 30.43
N LYS A 361 10.30 10.55 31.44
CA LYS A 361 11.09 11.77 31.51
C LYS A 361 11.94 11.77 32.78
N PHE A 362 13.17 12.26 32.67
CA PHE A 362 14.16 12.29 33.74
C PHE A 362 14.78 13.67 33.85
N PHE A 363 15.44 13.93 35.00
CA PHE A 363 16.17 15.17 35.28
C PHE A 363 15.31 16.42 35.04
N ASP A 364 14.16 16.51 35.72
CA ASP A 364 13.22 17.61 35.59
C ASP A 364 12.84 17.95 34.12
N ASP A 365 12.49 16.89 33.38
CA ASP A 365 12.13 16.95 31.95
C ASP A 365 13.31 17.32 30.99
N HIS A 366 14.55 17.28 31.42
CA HIS A 366 15.71 17.50 30.54
C HIS A 366 15.96 16.31 29.62
N LEU A 367 15.77 15.08 30.10
CA LEU A 367 15.90 13.89 29.27
C LEU A 367 14.53 13.24 29.07
N ARG A 368 14.07 13.22 27.82
CA ARG A 368 12.94 12.41 27.38
C ARG A 368 13.45 11.17 26.67
N VAL A 369 12.91 10.02 27.04
CA VAL A 369 13.19 8.73 26.41
C VAL A 369 11.90 8.19 25.82
N ASP A 370 11.84 7.98 24.50
CA ASP A 370 10.72 7.32 23.82
C ASP A 370 11.20 5.93 23.38
N ILE A 371 10.56 4.89 23.88
CA ILE A 371 10.83 3.49 23.50
C ILE A 371 9.59 2.96 22.77
N ASN A 372 9.77 2.56 21.54
CA ASN A 372 8.72 1.96 20.71
C ASN A 372 9.17 0.56 20.28
N VAL A 373 8.36 -0.45 20.56
CA VAL A 373 8.60 -1.83 20.09
C VAL A 373 7.29 -2.39 19.54
N LYS A 374 7.34 -2.89 18.32
CA LYS A 374 6.23 -3.55 17.65
C LYS A 374 6.66 -4.94 17.19
N GLY A 375 5.84 -5.92 17.45
CA GLY A 375 6.00 -7.28 16.98
C GLY A 375 4.78 -7.74 16.20
N THR A 376 5.02 -8.43 15.09
CA THR A 376 3.94 -8.96 14.23
C THR A 376 4.27 -10.38 13.80
N ILE A 377 3.27 -11.25 13.81
CA ILE A 377 3.33 -12.59 13.23
C ILE A 377 2.18 -12.69 12.24
N ASN A 378 2.51 -12.87 10.96
CA ASN A 378 1.56 -13.10 9.90
C ASN A 378 1.65 -14.56 9.46
N LYS A 379 0.51 -15.22 9.29
CA LYS A 379 0.39 -16.54 8.68
C LYS A 379 -0.51 -16.44 7.48
N ASN A 380 0.01 -16.82 6.33
CA ASN A 380 -0.71 -16.78 5.06
C ASN A 380 -0.85 -18.18 4.50
N ARG A 381 -2.03 -18.49 3.97
CA ARG A 381 -2.23 -19.52 2.97
C ARG A 381 -2.71 -18.84 1.68
N PHE A 382 -1.92 -18.96 0.63
CA PHE A 382 -2.19 -18.36 -0.65
C PHE A 382 -3.00 -19.34 -1.51
N ALA A 383 -4.14 -18.90 -2.02
CA ALA A 383 -4.81 -19.63 -3.08
C ALA A 383 -4.06 -19.39 -4.40
N ASP A 384 -4.04 -20.38 -5.27
CA ASP A 384 -3.54 -20.21 -6.63
C ASP A 384 -4.46 -19.25 -7.39
N SER A 385 -3.94 -18.08 -7.78
CA SER A 385 -4.70 -17.08 -8.55
C SER A 385 -5.07 -17.59 -9.95
N GLY A 386 -4.32 -18.53 -10.51
CA GLY A 386 -4.63 -19.19 -11.77
C GLY A 386 -5.96 -19.96 -11.75
N ALA A 387 -6.44 -20.36 -10.56
CA ALA A 387 -7.72 -21.03 -10.40
C ALA A 387 -8.90 -20.15 -10.86
N VAL A 388 -8.81 -18.83 -10.76
CA VAL A 388 -9.87 -17.91 -11.20
C VAL A 388 -9.99 -17.89 -12.71
N GLY A 389 -8.86 -17.77 -13.41
CA GLY A 389 -8.83 -17.87 -14.88
C GLY A 389 -9.22 -19.23 -15.38
N ALA A 390 -8.71 -20.29 -14.74
CA ALA A 390 -9.14 -21.64 -15.06
C ALA A 390 -10.67 -21.79 -14.88
N ALA A 391 -11.26 -21.32 -13.78
CA ALA A 391 -12.70 -21.41 -13.54
C ALA A 391 -13.54 -20.60 -14.54
N ALA A 392 -13.06 -19.42 -14.95
CA ALA A 392 -13.76 -18.63 -15.95
C ALA A 392 -13.82 -19.33 -17.32
N PHE A 393 -12.73 -20.00 -17.72
CA PHE A 393 -12.59 -20.50 -19.08
C PHE A 393 -12.54 -22.04 -19.20
N PHE A 394 -12.76 -22.79 -18.13
CA PHE A 394 -12.89 -24.22 -18.22
C PHE A 394 -14.22 -24.61 -18.89
N ASP A 395 -14.23 -25.75 -19.59
CA ASP A 395 -15.40 -26.29 -20.25
C ASP A 395 -16.53 -26.57 -19.24
N PRO A 396 -17.68 -25.87 -19.32
CA PRO A 396 -18.78 -26.05 -18.37
C PRO A 396 -19.54 -27.38 -18.53
N THR A 397 -19.25 -28.15 -19.60
CA THR A 397 -19.86 -29.49 -19.85
C THR A 397 -19.12 -30.58 -19.12
N LYS A 398 -18.04 -30.28 -18.38
CA LYS A 398 -17.21 -31.26 -17.69
C LYS A 398 -17.52 -31.28 -16.18
N PRO A 399 -17.43 -32.47 -15.53
CA PRO A 399 -17.60 -32.62 -14.10
C PRO A 399 -16.38 -32.10 -13.32
N ILE A 400 -16.59 -31.76 -12.03
CA ILE A 400 -15.49 -31.39 -11.16
C ILE A 400 -14.57 -32.54 -10.86
N TYR A 401 -15.18 -33.69 -10.57
CA TYR A 401 -14.45 -34.90 -10.20
C TYR A 401 -14.47 -35.93 -11.35
N GLY A 402 -13.41 -36.68 -11.46
CA GLY A 402 -13.35 -37.80 -12.37
C GLY A 402 -14.46 -38.81 -12.02
N ILE A 403 -15.30 -39.17 -13.01
CA ILE A 403 -16.31 -40.18 -12.84
C ILE A 403 -15.69 -41.47 -13.35
N ASP A 404 -15.86 -42.58 -12.59
CA ASP A 404 -15.34 -43.92 -12.91
C ASP A 404 -16.17 -44.57 -14.02
N THR A 405 -16.20 -43.91 -15.18
CA THR A 405 -16.88 -44.44 -16.38
C THR A 405 -15.84 -44.65 -17.50
N GLU A 406 -15.97 -45.78 -18.18
CA GLU A 406 -15.22 -46.01 -19.42
C GLU A 406 -15.60 -44.94 -20.44
N ASP A 407 -14.63 -44.08 -20.80
CA ASP A 407 -14.79 -43.12 -21.87
C ASP A 407 -14.67 -43.87 -23.21
N PRO A 408 -15.72 -43.90 -24.05
CA PRO A 408 -15.70 -44.59 -25.32
C PRO A 408 -14.70 -43.96 -26.32
N THR A 409 -14.30 -42.73 -26.16
CA THR A 409 -13.38 -41.99 -27.04
C THR A 409 -11.92 -42.18 -26.65
N TYR A 410 -11.62 -42.23 -25.33
CA TYR A 410 -10.28 -42.26 -24.78
C TYR A 410 -9.96 -43.56 -24.00
N GLY A 411 -10.86 -44.57 -24.04
CA GLY A 411 -10.74 -45.84 -23.32
C GLY A 411 -10.93 -45.67 -21.80
N SER A 412 -10.83 -46.74 -21.04
CA SER A 412 -11.12 -46.87 -19.60
C SER A 412 -10.27 -45.99 -18.67
N ASN A 413 -9.85 -44.83 -19.10
CA ASN A 413 -8.84 -44.03 -18.39
C ASN A 413 -8.96 -42.52 -18.60
N LEU A 414 -10.08 -41.97 -18.29
CA LEU A 414 -10.13 -40.59 -17.86
C LEU A 414 -9.35 -40.51 -16.57
N TYR A 415 -8.12 -40.01 -16.68
CA TYR A 415 -7.24 -39.96 -15.54
C TYR A 415 -7.77 -39.00 -14.51
N ASN A 416 -8.07 -39.58 -13.40
CA ASN A 416 -8.44 -39.00 -12.15
C ASN A 416 -7.16 -38.49 -11.48
N TYR A 417 -6.69 -37.28 -11.86
CA TYR A 417 -5.56 -36.62 -11.23
C TYR A 417 -5.98 -36.20 -9.82
N ASN A 418 -5.66 -37.01 -8.83
CA ASN A 418 -6.10 -36.86 -7.42
C ASN A 418 -7.63 -36.68 -7.25
N GLY A 419 -8.43 -37.33 -8.08
CA GLY A 419 -9.88 -37.22 -8.04
C GLY A 419 -10.48 -36.12 -8.94
N TYR A 420 -9.68 -35.25 -9.52
CA TYR A 420 -10.16 -34.15 -10.36
C TYR A 420 -10.16 -34.46 -11.83
N TRP A 421 -11.26 -34.15 -12.53
CA TRP A 421 -11.34 -34.28 -13.96
C TRP A 421 -10.40 -33.28 -14.66
N ASN A 422 -9.58 -33.74 -15.58
CA ASN A 422 -8.66 -32.92 -16.38
C ASN A 422 -8.56 -33.39 -17.83
N TRP A 423 -8.13 -32.46 -18.70
CA TRP A 423 -7.92 -32.77 -20.11
C TRP A 423 -6.75 -33.74 -20.32
N SER A 424 -6.99 -34.81 -21.13
CA SER A 424 -5.98 -35.81 -21.49
C SER A 424 -5.99 -36.07 -22.99
N THR A 425 -4.84 -36.38 -23.57
CA THR A 425 -4.66 -36.78 -24.97
C THR A 425 -4.58 -38.29 -25.12
N GLY A 426 -4.68 -39.02 -24.02
CA GLY A 426 -4.62 -40.47 -23.93
C GLY A 426 -4.49 -40.96 -22.50
N LYS A 427 -4.40 -42.30 -22.34
CA LYS A 427 -4.22 -42.91 -21.01
C LYS A 427 -2.97 -42.36 -20.33
N ASN A 428 -3.08 -41.79 -19.12
CA ASN A 428 -1.98 -41.20 -18.36
C ASN A 428 -1.21 -40.08 -19.09
N THR A 429 -1.84 -39.47 -20.10
CA THR A 429 -1.17 -38.46 -20.88
C THR A 429 -1.94 -37.14 -20.73
N PRO A 430 -1.53 -36.23 -19.82
CA PRO A 430 -2.21 -34.95 -19.64
C PRO A 430 -2.08 -34.13 -20.93
N ASN A 431 -3.12 -33.36 -21.23
CA ASN A 431 -3.01 -32.34 -22.28
C ASN A 431 -2.20 -31.17 -21.72
N THR A 432 -0.95 -31.05 -22.16
CA THR A 432 0.00 -30.05 -21.62
C THR A 432 -0.39 -28.59 -21.94
N LEU A 433 -1.24 -28.39 -22.96
CA LEU A 433 -1.70 -27.07 -23.38
C LEU A 433 -2.93 -26.60 -22.58
N SER A 434 -3.69 -27.52 -21.98
CA SER A 434 -4.89 -27.17 -21.23
C SER A 434 -4.57 -26.60 -19.83
N SER A 435 -5.46 -25.78 -19.28
CA SER A 435 -5.43 -25.44 -17.85
C SER A 435 -5.76 -26.67 -16.99
N ALA A 436 -5.29 -26.69 -15.76
CA ALA A 436 -5.71 -27.68 -14.77
C ALA A 436 -7.14 -27.39 -14.30
N ASN A 437 -7.79 -28.41 -13.76
CA ASN A 437 -9.06 -28.25 -13.06
C ASN A 437 -8.95 -27.17 -11.98
N PRO A 438 -9.88 -26.19 -11.92
CA PRO A 438 -9.81 -25.07 -10.98
C PRO A 438 -9.69 -25.48 -9.51
N LEU A 439 -10.33 -26.57 -9.09
CA LEU A 439 -10.23 -27.06 -7.72
C LEU A 439 -8.91 -27.80 -7.46
N SER A 440 -8.36 -28.51 -8.46
CA SER A 440 -7.02 -29.11 -8.37
C SER A 440 -5.94 -28.02 -8.14
N LEU A 441 -6.04 -26.88 -8.79
CA LEU A 441 -5.15 -25.72 -8.53
C LEU A 441 -5.21 -25.24 -7.07
N LEU A 442 -6.38 -25.32 -6.43
CA LEU A 442 -6.57 -24.88 -5.07
C LEU A 442 -6.21 -25.90 -4.00
N TYR A 443 -6.42 -27.20 -4.28
CA TYR A 443 -6.29 -28.25 -3.27
C TYR A 443 -5.08 -29.15 -3.44
N ASP A 444 -4.57 -29.30 -4.66
CA ASP A 444 -3.34 -30.04 -4.93
C ASP A 444 -2.07 -29.20 -4.73
N VAL A 445 -2.22 -27.90 -4.48
CA VAL A 445 -1.12 -26.98 -4.19
C VAL A 445 -1.25 -26.47 -2.77
N ASP A 446 -0.25 -26.71 -1.94
CA ASP A 446 -0.13 -26.09 -0.60
C ASP A 446 0.91 -24.97 -0.64
N ASN A 447 0.44 -23.74 -0.64
CA ASN A 447 1.28 -22.54 -0.65
C ASN A 447 1.00 -21.76 0.64
N ALA A 448 1.92 -21.88 1.61
CA ALA A 448 1.73 -21.24 2.91
C ALA A 448 3.04 -20.66 3.46
N GLY A 449 2.90 -19.60 4.23
CA GLY A 449 4.06 -18.95 4.83
C GLY A 449 3.75 -18.24 6.13
N THR A 450 4.81 -18.09 6.93
CA THR A 450 4.78 -17.35 8.19
C THR A 450 5.85 -16.27 8.15
N THR A 451 5.45 -15.03 8.36
CA THR A 451 6.37 -13.91 8.52
C THR A 451 6.32 -13.40 9.94
N LYS A 452 7.48 -13.29 10.57
CA LYS A 452 7.68 -12.70 11.89
C LYS A 452 8.47 -11.41 11.71
N ARG A 453 7.94 -10.27 12.18
CA ARG A 453 8.62 -8.96 12.10
C ARG A 453 8.66 -8.31 13.47
N SER A 454 9.78 -7.68 13.77
CA SER A 454 9.93 -6.78 14.90
C SER A 454 10.52 -5.47 14.40
N LEU A 455 9.85 -4.37 14.74
CA LEU A 455 10.22 -3.00 14.43
C LEU A 455 10.29 -2.22 15.73
N GLY A 456 11.37 -1.50 15.99
CA GLY A 456 11.47 -0.74 17.22
C GLY A 456 12.61 0.25 17.23
N ASN A 457 12.47 1.26 18.10
CA ASN A 457 13.52 2.24 18.35
C ASN A 457 13.52 2.76 19.78
N ILE A 458 14.66 3.34 20.14
CA ILE A 458 14.84 4.16 21.32
C ILE A 458 15.24 5.54 20.84
N GLN A 459 14.44 6.55 21.20
CA GLN A 459 14.73 7.97 20.94
C GLN A 459 15.06 8.65 22.26
N LEU A 460 16.18 9.34 22.30
CA LEU A 460 16.60 10.19 23.40
C LEU A 460 16.57 11.63 22.94
N ASP A 461 15.90 12.51 23.70
CA ASP A 461 15.92 13.96 23.51
C ASP A 461 16.39 14.58 24.81
N TYR A 462 17.58 15.15 24.77
CA TYR A 462 18.24 15.74 25.92
C TYR A 462 18.42 17.24 25.75
N LYS A 463 17.70 18.02 26.59
CA LYS A 463 17.91 19.46 26.72
C LYS A 463 19.20 19.70 27.49
N ILE A 464 20.13 20.43 26.91
CA ILE A 464 21.43 20.67 27.51
C ILE A 464 21.25 21.61 28.68
N HIS A 465 21.66 21.20 29.89
CA HIS A 465 21.59 21.99 31.09
C HIS A 465 22.36 23.33 30.93
N GLY A 466 21.68 24.46 31.25
CA GLY A 466 22.23 25.80 31.07
C GLY A 466 22.17 26.34 29.64
N LEU A 467 21.73 25.54 28.68
CA LEU A 467 21.48 25.95 27.30
C LEU A 467 20.21 25.24 26.78
N GLU A 468 19.08 25.52 27.43
CA GLU A 468 17.80 24.81 27.25
C GLU A 468 17.23 24.90 25.84
N ASP A 469 17.67 25.91 25.07
CA ASP A 469 17.32 26.06 23.64
C ASP A 469 18.00 25.01 22.74
N LEU A 470 19.05 24.30 23.24
CA LEU A 470 19.81 23.28 22.50
C LEU A 470 19.46 21.88 22.98
N HIS A 471 19.02 21.06 22.04
CA HIS A 471 18.67 19.66 22.25
C HIS A 471 19.66 18.73 21.52
N ALA A 472 20.13 17.72 22.20
CA ALA A 472 20.84 16.61 21.59
C ALA A 472 19.89 15.41 21.44
N ASN A 473 19.73 14.96 20.22
CA ASN A 473 18.80 13.86 19.88
C ASN A 473 19.57 12.65 19.36
N LEU A 474 19.22 11.48 19.87
CA LEU A 474 19.71 10.20 19.40
C LEU A 474 18.55 9.26 19.13
N ASN A 475 18.49 8.67 17.94
CA ASN A 475 17.51 7.65 17.58
C ASN A 475 18.25 6.39 17.10
N VAL A 476 18.09 5.30 17.83
CA VAL A 476 18.63 3.99 17.44
C VAL A 476 17.45 3.06 17.15
N GLY A 477 17.37 2.58 15.92
CA GLY A 477 16.25 1.80 15.45
C GLY A 477 16.64 0.50 14.75
N TYR A 478 15.71 -0.43 14.71
CA TYR A 478 15.83 -1.68 13.99
C TYR A 478 14.51 -2.09 13.33
N ASP A 479 14.61 -2.81 12.22
CA ASP A 479 13.51 -3.48 11.54
C ASP A 479 13.99 -4.85 11.08
N VAL A 480 13.50 -5.91 11.72
CA VAL A 480 13.91 -7.29 11.44
C VAL A 480 12.70 -8.11 11.06
N ALA A 481 12.73 -8.69 9.86
CA ALA A 481 11.68 -9.59 9.36
C ALA A 481 12.27 -10.92 8.92
N LYS A 482 11.70 -12.02 9.39
CA LYS A 482 11.99 -13.38 8.94
C LYS A 482 10.74 -14.00 8.37
N SER A 483 10.82 -14.45 7.11
CA SER A 483 9.76 -15.18 6.43
C SER A 483 10.19 -16.61 6.14
N THR A 484 9.35 -17.56 6.50
CA THR A 484 9.52 -18.98 6.20
C THR A 484 8.22 -19.53 5.64
N GLY A 485 8.31 -20.40 4.67
CA GLY A 485 7.13 -21.03 4.09
C GLY A 485 7.53 -21.97 2.95
N GLY A 486 6.54 -22.49 2.26
CA GLY A 486 6.75 -23.36 1.12
C GLY A 486 5.58 -23.32 0.15
N ASN A 487 5.89 -23.71 -1.07
CA ASN A 487 4.92 -24.01 -2.11
C ASN A 487 5.16 -25.47 -2.52
N TYR A 488 4.16 -26.31 -2.36
CA TYR A 488 4.27 -27.73 -2.64
C TYR A 488 3.07 -28.23 -3.43
N THR A 489 3.34 -28.87 -4.58
CA THR A 489 2.35 -29.54 -5.42
C THR A 489 2.41 -31.04 -5.18
N VAL A 490 1.28 -31.64 -4.83
CA VAL A 490 1.21 -33.06 -4.44
C VAL A 490 1.45 -33.99 -5.63
N PRO A 491 1.98 -35.20 -5.39
CA PRO A 491 2.13 -36.22 -6.42
C PRO A 491 0.78 -36.62 -7.03
N GLY A 492 0.78 -37.03 -8.28
CA GLY A 492 -0.43 -37.49 -8.99
C GLY A 492 -1.41 -36.39 -9.39
N SER A 493 -1.07 -35.12 -9.10
CA SER A 493 -1.84 -33.99 -9.59
C SER A 493 -1.63 -33.76 -11.09
N PHE A 494 -2.58 -33.07 -11.72
CA PHE A 494 -2.44 -32.72 -13.14
C PHE A 494 -1.20 -31.89 -13.43
N GLN A 495 -0.86 -30.97 -12.49
CA GLN A 495 0.32 -30.13 -12.61
C GLN A 495 1.63 -30.91 -12.58
N THR A 496 1.73 -31.96 -11.74
CA THR A 496 2.92 -32.83 -11.71
C THR A 496 2.93 -33.81 -12.86
N ALA A 497 1.77 -34.25 -13.34
CA ALA A 497 1.69 -35.16 -14.51
C ALA A 497 2.13 -34.49 -15.80
N LYS A 498 1.99 -33.15 -15.93
CA LYS A 498 2.46 -32.38 -17.10
C LYS A 498 3.97 -32.18 -17.15
N ASP A 499 4.66 -32.40 -16.07
CA ASP A 499 6.08 -32.17 -15.98
C ASP A 499 6.85 -33.29 -16.68
N SER A 500 7.76 -32.94 -17.60
CA SER A 500 8.58 -33.91 -18.33
C SER A 500 9.67 -34.54 -17.47
N ASP A 501 10.22 -33.77 -16.53
CA ASP A 501 11.36 -34.13 -15.70
C ASP A 501 10.95 -34.85 -14.41
N PHE A 502 9.77 -34.49 -13.87
CA PHE A 502 9.29 -34.94 -12.57
C PHE A 502 7.85 -35.49 -12.68
N LYS A 503 7.59 -36.28 -13.72
CA LYS A 503 6.27 -36.83 -14.01
C LYS A 503 5.66 -37.53 -12.79
N ASN A 504 4.50 -37.06 -12.35
CA ASN A 504 3.76 -37.59 -11.20
C ASN A 504 4.49 -37.51 -9.86
N ILE A 505 5.55 -36.71 -9.74
CA ILE A 505 6.31 -36.54 -8.51
C ILE A 505 5.88 -35.25 -7.84
N GLY A 506 5.61 -35.29 -6.53
CA GLY A 506 5.35 -34.08 -5.77
C GLY A 506 6.60 -33.21 -5.70
N ARG A 507 6.42 -31.91 -5.88
CA ARG A 507 7.53 -30.95 -5.93
C ARG A 507 7.15 -29.58 -5.38
N GLY A 508 8.15 -28.86 -4.98
CA GLY A 508 7.96 -27.49 -4.50
C GLY A 508 9.25 -26.87 -4.01
N ASN A 509 9.13 -25.75 -3.39
CA ASN A 509 10.25 -25.07 -2.75
C ASN A 509 9.84 -24.48 -1.40
N ASP A 510 10.75 -24.61 -0.45
CA ASP A 510 10.67 -23.86 0.79
C ASP A 510 11.50 -22.59 0.68
N TRP A 511 11.06 -21.52 1.34
CA TRP A 511 11.84 -20.30 1.48
C TRP A 511 12.15 -19.98 2.94
N ASN A 512 13.32 -19.39 3.16
CA ASN A 512 13.76 -18.86 4.44
C ASN A 512 14.47 -17.53 4.20
N ASN A 513 13.71 -16.46 4.27
CA ASN A 513 14.17 -15.13 3.94
C ASN A 513 14.35 -14.29 5.21
N LEU A 514 15.41 -13.50 5.24
CA LEU A 514 15.73 -12.63 6.35
C LEU A 514 15.99 -11.22 5.84
N ARG A 515 15.37 -10.24 6.48
CA ARG A 515 15.61 -8.81 6.31
C ARG A 515 16.01 -8.22 7.64
N ARG A 516 17.10 -7.45 7.67
CA ARG A 516 17.58 -6.73 8.85
C ARG A 516 17.99 -5.33 8.44
N ASN A 517 17.36 -4.35 9.04
CA ASN A 517 17.68 -2.95 8.84
C ASN A 517 18.02 -2.35 10.20
N HIS A 518 19.10 -1.58 10.25
CA HIS A 518 19.50 -0.85 11.43
C HIS A 518 19.60 0.63 11.11
N LEU A 519 19.25 1.46 12.05
CA LEU A 519 19.27 2.91 11.97
C LEU A 519 19.99 3.49 13.16
N LEU A 520 20.82 4.48 12.92
CA LEU A 520 21.34 5.40 13.93
C LEU A 520 21.25 6.82 13.38
N ASP A 521 20.46 7.68 14.05
CA ASP A 521 20.42 9.12 13.78
C ASP A 521 20.92 9.85 15.02
N PHE A 522 21.81 10.79 14.84
CA PHE A 522 22.24 11.73 15.86
C PHE A 522 22.18 13.14 15.31
N TYR A 523 21.51 14.05 16.03
CA TYR A 523 21.45 15.45 15.61
C TYR A 523 21.34 16.40 16.81
N LEU A 524 21.88 17.59 16.62
CA LEU A 524 21.71 18.74 17.49
C LEU A 524 20.62 19.64 16.91
N ASN A 525 19.73 20.13 17.74
CA ASN A 525 18.66 21.04 17.37
C ASN A 525 18.64 22.23 18.32
N TYR A 526 18.90 23.42 17.78
CA TYR A 526 18.82 24.69 18.49
C TYR A 526 17.53 25.42 18.08
N ALA A 527 16.64 25.69 19.05
CA ALA A 527 15.36 26.33 18.79
C ALA A 527 15.17 27.50 19.79
N LYS A 528 15.05 28.71 19.22
CA LYS A 528 14.90 29.91 20.04
C LYS A 528 13.87 30.89 19.48
N ASN A 529 12.98 31.34 20.34
CA ASN A 529 12.13 32.50 20.10
C ASN A 529 12.83 33.77 20.60
N ILE A 530 13.09 34.70 19.68
CA ILE A 530 13.74 35.99 19.98
C ILE A 530 12.68 37.09 19.93
N GLU A 531 12.00 37.33 21.04
CA GLU A 531 10.87 38.27 21.13
C GLU A 531 11.25 39.71 20.72
N SER A 532 12.47 40.18 21.04
CA SER A 532 12.95 41.52 20.74
C SER A 532 12.92 41.87 19.25
N ILE A 533 13.10 40.90 18.39
CA ILE A 533 13.04 41.05 16.92
C ILE A 533 11.89 40.28 16.28
N GLN A 534 10.97 39.73 17.10
CA GLN A 534 9.82 38.93 16.67
C GLN A 534 10.22 37.82 15.71
N SER A 535 11.27 37.09 16.06
CA SER A 535 11.86 36.05 15.22
C SER A 535 11.93 34.71 15.94
N ASN A 536 11.56 33.65 15.23
CA ASN A 536 11.76 32.27 15.66
C ASN A 536 12.80 31.63 14.77
N ILE A 537 13.84 31.04 15.36
CA ILE A 537 14.92 30.35 14.68
C ILE A 537 15.00 28.89 15.18
N ASN A 538 15.07 27.95 14.26
CA ASN A 538 15.33 26.56 14.54
C ASN A 538 16.40 26.05 13.58
N VAL A 539 17.57 25.68 14.12
CA VAL A 539 18.73 25.16 13.35
C VAL A 539 19.01 23.76 13.81
N MET A 540 19.13 22.85 12.85
CA MET A 540 19.46 21.46 13.06
C MET A 540 20.67 21.05 12.24
N ALA A 541 21.57 20.25 12.83
CA ALA A 541 22.65 19.57 12.11
C ALA A 541 22.80 18.14 12.64
N GLY A 542 23.01 17.19 11.73
CA GLY A 542 22.99 15.79 12.13
C GLY A 542 23.70 14.83 11.19
N TYR A 543 23.78 13.62 11.68
CA TYR A 543 24.34 12.44 11.03
C TYR A 543 23.34 11.29 11.07
N SER A 544 23.23 10.53 9.99
CA SER A 544 22.42 9.32 9.91
C SER A 544 23.25 8.19 9.31
N TRP A 545 23.10 7.01 9.87
CA TRP A 545 23.68 5.77 9.37
C TRP A 545 22.61 4.70 9.27
N GLN A 546 22.51 4.03 8.12
CA GLN A 546 21.60 2.94 7.88
C GLN A 546 22.33 1.76 7.26
N HIS A 547 22.01 0.56 7.72
CA HIS A 547 22.51 -0.68 7.19
C HIS A 547 21.34 -1.57 6.83
N PHE A 548 21.34 -2.09 5.62
CA PHE A 548 20.34 -3.00 5.07
C PHE A 548 21.01 -4.33 4.75
N TYR A 549 20.48 -5.40 5.29
CA TYR A 549 20.94 -6.77 5.04
C TYR A 549 19.76 -7.64 4.61
N TYR A 550 19.94 -8.35 3.51
CA TYR A 550 18.97 -9.28 2.95
C TYR A 550 19.63 -10.63 2.76
N ARG A 551 18.90 -11.69 3.06
CA ARG A 551 19.31 -13.05 2.77
C ARG A 551 18.09 -13.82 2.30
N ASP A 552 18.10 -14.25 1.05
CA ASP A 552 17.08 -15.11 0.49
C ASP A 552 17.63 -16.50 0.30
N LEU A 553 16.87 -17.49 0.76
CA LEU A 553 17.17 -18.91 0.59
C LEU A 553 15.90 -19.59 0.09
N SER A 554 16.01 -20.23 -1.06
CA SER A 554 14.98 -21.11 -1.59
C SER A 554 15.53 -22.52 -1.69
N ILE A 555 14.83 -23.48 -1.11
CA ILE A 555 15.22 -24.89 -1.06
C ILE A 555 14.22 -25.66 -1.92
N TYR A 556 14.65 -26.15 -3.05
CA TYR A 556 13.83 -26.98 -3.91
C TYR A 556 13.69 -28.39 -3.33
N LYS A 557 12.47 -28.91 -3.29
CA LYS A 557 12.14 -30.24 -2.76
C LYS A 557 11.35 -31.05 -3.76
N SER A 558 11.58 -32.35 -3.79
CA SER A 558 10.84 -33.31 -4.61
C SER A 558 10.64 -34.63 -3.87
N ASN A 559 9.52 -35.28 -4.11
CA ASN A 559 9.30 -36.63 -3.59
C ASN A 559 10.29 -37.62 -4.16
N VAL A 560 10.55 -38.69 -3.39
CA VAL A 560 11.46 -39.75 -3.77
C VAL A 560 10.98 -40.45 -5.03
N THR A 561 11.91 -40.56 -6.04
CA THR A 561 11.84 -41.58 -7.07
C THR A 561 13.23 -42.20 -7.18
N GLU A 562 13.27 -43.45 -7.65
CA GLU A 562 14.50 -44.23 -7.89
C GLU A 562 15.53 -43.47 -8.73
N ASN A 563 15.09 -42.51 -9.56
CA ASN A 563 15.94 -41.77 -10.48
C ASN A 563 16.55 -40.48 -9.89
N LEU A 564 16.05 -39.93 -8.78
CA LEU A 564 16.61 -38.69 -8.19
C LEU A 564 17.87 -38.96 -7.37
N GLY A 565 18.01 -40.15 -6.78
CA GLY A 565 19.21 -40.52 -6.00
C GLY A 565 20.50 -40.56 -6.83
N THR A 566 20.41 -40.60 -8.16
CA THR A 566 21.53 -40.53 -9.08
C THR A 566 21.72 -39.18 -9.73
N LYS A 567 20.81 -38.22 -9.48
CA LYS A 567 20.88 -36.87 -10.05
C LYS A 567 21.83 -36.01 -9.21
N GLU A 568 22.90 -35.54 -9.83
CA GLU A 568 23.89 -34.71 -9.18
C GLU A 568 23.22 -33.47 -8.51
N GLY A 569 23.58 -33.21 -7.28
CA GLY A 569 23.05 -32.05 -6.52
C GLY A 569 21.81 -32.30 -5.68
N TRP A 570 21.32 -33.56 -5.59
CA TRP A 570 20.20 -33.92 -4.72
C TRP A 570 20.63 -34.82 -3.56
N THR A 571 20.16 -34.49 -2.33
CA THR A 571 20.33 -35.35 -1.14
C THR A 571 18.99 -35.73 -0.57
N TYR A 572 18.89 -36.96 -0.06
CA TYR A 572 17.72 -37.42 0.65
C TYR A 572 17.69 -36.90 2.08
N ASN A 573 16.56 -36.35 2.48
CA ASN A 573 16.31 -35.94 3.85
C ASN A 573 15.39 -36.98 4.54
N ASP A 574 15.94 -37.80 5.42
CA ASP A 574 15.22 -38.87 6.12
C ASP A 574 14.09 -38.34 7.02
N ASP A 575 14.21 -37.13 7.57
CA ASP A 575 13.20 -36.54 8.46
C ASP A 575 11.90 -36.14 7.71
N GLU A 576 12.00 -35.84 6.43
CA GLU A 576 10.88 -35.38 5.60
C GLU A 576 10.48 -36.40 4.53
N GLY A 577 11.27 -37.45 4.28
CA GLY A 577 11.04 -38.41 3.22
C GLY A 577 11.13 -37.84 1.80
N ARG A 578 11.96 -36.83 1.59
CA ARG A 578 12.08 -36.06 0.33
C ARG A 578 13.52 -35.84 -0.08
N TYR A 579 13.75 -35.67 -1.37
CA TYR A 579 15.03 -35.23 -1.91
C TYR A 579 15.10 -33.70 -1.87
N ILE A 580 16.23 -33.16 -1.46
CA ILE A 580 16.56 -31.73 -1.38
C ILE A 580 17.69 -31.44 -2.36
N GLN A 581 17.51 -30.40 -3.16
CA GLN A 581 18.57 -29.93 -4.05
C GLN A 581 19.66 -29.17 -3.27
N ASN A 582 20.89 -29.61 -3.38
CA ASN A 582 22.03 -29.09 -2.60
C ASN A 582 22.59 -27.73 -3.08
N ASN A 583 22.15 -27.24 -4.25
CA ASN A 583 22.68 -26.01 -4.87
C ASN A 583 22.06 -24.73 -4.31
N ASN A 584 21.41 -24.80 -3.15
CA ASN A 584 20.73 -23.67 -2.51
C ASN A 584 21.72 -22.87 -1.67
N THR A 585 22.56 -22.07 -2.28
CA THR A 585 23.39 -21.10 -1.59
C THR A 585 22.54 -19.88 -1.20
N PRO A 586 22.52 -19.49 0.09
CA PRO A 586 21.94 -18.21 0.46
C PRO A 586 22.62 -17.09 -0.30
N SER A 587 21.84 -16.20 -0.88
CA SER A 587 22.37 -14.99 -1.53
C SER A 587 22.26 -13.83 -0.55
N PRO A 588 23.28 -13.54 0.25
CA PRO A 588 23.28 -12.37 1.13
C PRO A 588 23.59 -11.11 0.32
N TRP A 589 22.80 -10.09 0.54
CA TRP A 589 22.98 -8.76 -0.04
C TRP A 589 23.00 -7.75 1.08
N GLU A 590 23.90 -6.77 1.01
CA GLU A 590 23.92 -5.68 1.97
C GLU A 590 24.28 -4.37 1.32
N ASN A 591 23.71 -3.30 1.86
CA ASN A 591 24.07 -1.95 1.48
C ASN A 591 24.01 -1.00 2.68
N TYR A 592 24.77 0.08 2.56
CA TYR A 592 24.92 1.11 3.56
C TYR A 592 24.55 2.47 3.00
N LEU A 593 23.90 3.28 3.83
CA LEU A 593 23.60 4.68 3.56
C LEU A 593 24.12 5.52 4.73
N VAL A 594 25.00 6.45 4.41
CA VAL A 594 25.58 7.41 5.38
C VAL A 594 25.19 8.81 4.95
N SER A 595 24.73 9.63 5.90
CA SER A 595 24.20 10.95 5.56
C SER A 595 24.63 12.02 6.55
N PHE A 596 24.93 13.20 6.04
CA PHE A 596 25.11 14.42 6.81
C PHE A 596 24.02 15.41 6.37
N PHE A 597 23.39 16.07 7.34
CA PHE A 597 22.32 16.98 7.02
C PHE A 597 22.27 18.20 7.92
N GLY A 598 21.75 19.29 7.39
CA GLY A 598 21.45 20.51 8.14
C GLY A 598 20.14 21.12 7.67
N ARG A 599 19.39 21.72 8.58
CA ARG A 599 18.15 22.43 8.30
C ARG A 599 18.07 23.72 9.11
N LEU A 600 17.65 24.76 8.45
CA LEU A 600 17.28 26.05 9.05
C LEU A 600 15.79 26.28 8.81
N ASN A 601 15.03 26.50 9.88
CA ASN A 601 13.71 27.10 9.83
C ASN A 601 13.79 28.48 10.50
N TYR A 602 13.33 29.50 9.81
CA TYR A 602 13.31 30.87 10.29
C TYR A 602 11.93 31.49 10.03
N SER A 603 11.38 32.09 11.07
CA SER A 603 10.11 32.83 11.00
C SER A 603 10.33 34.23 11.49
N PHE A 604 9.94 35.23 10.71
CA PHE A 604 10.00 36.65 11.03
C PHE A 604 8.59 37.24 11.12
N LYS A 605 8.24 37.74 12.32
CA LYS A 605 6.93 38.36 12.63
C LYS A 605 5.74 37.42 12.30
N GLU A 606 5.93 36.09 12.28
CA GLU A 606 4.90 35.12 11.85
C GLU A 606 4.35 35.41 10.43
N ARG A 607 5.11 36.18 9.62
CA ARG A 607 4.73 36.59 8.25
C ARG A 607 5.59 35.93 7.19
N TYR A 608 6.91 35.98 7.42
CA TYR A 608 7.89 35.50 6.44
C TYR A 608 8.58 34.28 7.01
N LEU A 609 8.41 33.16 6.33
CA LEU A 609 8.91 31.87 6.75
C LEU A 609 9.93 31.38 5.73
N LEU A 610 11.09 30.93 6.19
CA LEU A 610 12.15 30.34 5.38
C LEU A 610 12.48 28.96 5.94
N THR A 611 12.46 27.94 5.10
CA THR A 611 13.07 26.64 5.38
C THR A 611 14.19 26.41 4.36
N ALA A 612 15.39 26.09 4.83
CA ALA A 612 16.50 25.68 3.97
C ALA A 612 17.08 24.38 4.50
N THR A 613 17.30 23.40 3.62
CA THR A 613 17.86 22.08 3.97
C THR A 613 19.00 21.76 3.03
N LEU A 614 20.09 21.26 3.59
CA LEU A 614 21.20 20.70 2.85
C LEU A 614 21.46 19.28 3.37
N ARG A 615 21.47 18.31 2.48
CA ARG A 615 21.78 16.92 2.83
C ARG A 615 22.76 16.33 1.84
N GLN A 616 23.72 15.58 2.35
CA GLN A 616 24.69 14.82 1.57
C GLN A 616 24.58 13.35 1.96
N ASP A 617 24.24 12.51 0.99
CA ASP A 617 24.09 11.06 1.17
C ASP A 617 25.19 10.29 0.44
N GLY A 618 25.77 9.29 1.09
CA GLY A 618 26.73 8.34 0.53
C GLY A 618 26.16 6.93 0.54
N SER A 619 25.99 6.32 -0.64
CA SER A 619 25.44 4.97 -0.80
C SER A 619 26.50 3.98 -1.29
N SER A 620 26.55 2.80 -0.70
CA SER A 620 27.42 1.71 -1.15
C SER A 620 26.96 1.06 -2.46
N ARG A 621 25.79 1.41 -2.98
CA ARG A 621 25.28 0.93 -4.28
C ARG A 621 26.00 1.54 -5.48
N PHE A 622 26.77 2.60 -5.26
CA PHE A 622 27.52 3.30 -6.30
C PHE A 622 29.04 3.17 -6.09
N SER A 623 29.78 3.32 -7.17
CA SER A 623 31.25 3.30 -7.14
C SER A 623 31.80 4.44 -6.27
N LYS A 624 33.06 4.33 -5.87
CA LYS A 624 33.71 5.31 -4.99
C LYS A 624 33.64 6.75 -5.52
N SER A 625 33.74 6.94 -6.82
CA SER A 625 33.66 8.25 -7.49
C SER A 625 32.28 8.89 -7.46
N ASN A 626 31.21 8.07 -7.48
CA ASN A 626 29.83 8.52 -7.63
C ASN A 626 28.97 8.29 -6.39
N ARG A 627 29.58 7.83 -5.30
CA ARG A 627 28.91 7.41 -4.08
C ARG A 627 28.14 8.52 -3.39
N TRP A 628 28.65 9.75 -3.44
CA TRP A 628 28.08 10.89 -2.73
C TRP A 628 27.16 11.74 -3.59
N GLY A 629 25.94 11.96 -3.11
CA GLY A 629 24.96 12.87 -3.71
C GLY A 629 24.67 14.04 -2.79
N LEU A 630 24.53 15.25 -3.35
CA LEU A 630 24.17 16.46 -2.63
C LEU A 630 22.74 16.88 -2.98
N PHE A 631 21.90 17.12 -1.96
CA PHE A 631 20.47 17.38 -2.09
C PHE A 631 20.10 18.67 -1.36
N PRO A 632 20.20 19.85 -2.01
CA PRO A 632 19.78 21.12 -1.46
C PRO A 632 18.29 21.35 -1.64
N SER A 633 17.65 22.05 -0.69
CA SER A 633 16.30 22.57 -0.86
C SER A 633 16.08 23.87 -0.13
N ALA A 634 15.15 24.69 -0.62
CA ALA A 634 14.70 25.90 0.02
C ALA A 634 13.21 26.14 -0.21
N ALA A 635 12.51 26.65 0.78
CA ALA A 635 11.12 27.09 0.67
C ALA A 635 10.93 28.42 1.39
N LEU A 636 10.14 29.28 0.76
CA LEU A 636 9.70 30.54 1.29
C LEU A 636 8.17 30.52 1.43
N ALA A 637 7.66 31.01 2.55
CA ALA A 637 6.24 31.22 2.71
C ALA A 637 5.97 32.63 3.22
N TRP A 638 4.92 33.23 2.70
CA TRP A 638 4.43 34.54 3.08
C TRP A 638 3.00 34.42 3.61
N SER A 639 2.84 34.62 4.93
CA SER A 639 1.54 34.65 5.60
C SER A 639 0.91 36.03 5.37
N ILE A 640 0.23 36.18 4.26
CA ILE A 640 -0.38 37.43 3.78
C ILE A 640 -1.44 37.89 4.79
N ILE A 641 -2.17 36.97 5.40
CA ILE A 641 -3.22 37.29 6.39
C ILE A 641 -2.68 38.06 7.59
N ASN A 642 -1.41 37.85 7.94
CA ASN A 642 -0.77 38.50 9.09
C ASN A 642 -0.28 39.92 8.78
N GLU A 643 -0.39 40.35 7.52
CA GLU A 643 -0.01 41.74 7.14
C GLU A 643 -1.00 42.77 7.64
N PRO A 644 -0.55 44.02 7.97
CA PRO A 644 -1.43 45.06 8.47
C PRO A 644 -2.54 45.47 7.50
N PHE A 645 -2.30 45.39 6.19
CA PHE A 645 -3.29 45.71 5.15
C PHE A 645 -4.43 44.70 5.08
N MET A 646 -4.27 43.51 5.68
CA MET A 646 -5.28 42.44 5.72
C MET A 646 -6.18 42.54 6.98
N GLU A 647 -5.95 43.46 7.89
CA GLU A 647 -6.65 43.53 9.17
C GLU A 647 -8.18 43.53 9.03
N LYS A 648 -8.72 44.27 8.05
CA LYS A 648 -10.17 44.31 7.76
C LYS A 648 -10.71 43.03 7.12
N ALA A 649 -9.84 42.25 6.50
CA ALA A 649 -10.25 41.01 5.85
C ALA A 649 -10.29 39.82 6.85
N ARG A 650 -9.68 39.94 8.03
CA ARG A 650 -9.58 38.86 9.03
C ARG A 650 -10.94 38.41 9.59
N ASP A 651 -11.96 39.28 9.51
CA ASP A 651 -13.32 38.88 9.92
C ASP A 651 -13.93 37.79 9.00
N ILE A 652 -13.49 37.74 7.75
CA ILE A 652 -13.99 36.77 6.75
C ILE A 652 -12.93 35.75 6.42
N MET A 653 -11.68 36.20 6.24
CA MET A 653 -10.54 35.34 5.83
C MET A 653 -9.65 35.06 7.04
N SER A 654 -9.57 33.81 7.43
CA SER A 654 -8.80 33.33 8.59
C SER A 654 -7.39 32.87 8.22
N ASN A 655 -7.15 32.53 6.95
CA ASN A 655 -5.81 32.17 6.45
C ASN A 655 -5.65 32.60 4.99
N LEU A 656 -4.51 33.15 4.67
CA LEU A 656 -4.03 33.38 3.30
C LEU A 656 -2.51 33.33 3.33
N LYS A 657 -1.92 32.27 2.75
CA LYS A 657 -0.47 32.05 2.74
C LYS A 657 -0.01 31.62 1.34
N LEU A 658 0.98 32.33 0.82
CA LEU A 658 1.68 31.98 -0.43
C LEU A 658 2.94 31.19 -0.09
N ARG A 659 3.18 30.07 -0.79
CA ARG A 659 4.35 29.21 -0.62
C ARG A 659 5.06 29.01 -1.95
N VAL A 660 6.39 29.09 -1.95
CA VAL A 660 7.24 28.77 -3.09
C VAL A 660 8.38 27.90 -2.61
N GLY A 661 8.57 26.76 -3.28
CA GLY A 661 9.61 25.80 -2.89
C GLY A 661 10.39 25.30 -4.09
N TYR A 662 11.67 25.04 -3.86
CA TYR A 662 12.58 24.35 -4.77
C TYR A 662 13.43 23.36 -3.98
N GLY A 663 13.68 22.19 -4.55
CA GLY A 663 14.61 21.25 -3.95
C GLY A 663 14.97 20.13 -4.90
N VAL A 664 16.09 19.49 -4.59
CA VAL A 664 16.60 18.32 -5.30
C VAL A 664 16.57 17.14 -4.35
N THR A 665 16.05 16.02 -4.82
CA THR A 665 16.06 14.72 -4.13
C THR A 665 16.73 13.67 -5.02
N GLY A 666 17.26 12.62 -4.40
CA GLY A 666 17.90 11.51 -5.11
C GLY A 666 17.07 10.24 -5.13
N GLN A 667 17.44 9.30 -5.98
CA GLN A 667 16.94 7.93 -5.97
C GLN A 667 18.11 6.95 -6.10
N GLN A 668 18.11 5.91 -5.26
CA GLN A 668 19.15 4.87 -5.21
C GLN A 668 18.58 3.44 -5.13
N GLU A 669 17.26 3.26 -5.11
CA GLU A 669 16.66 1.93 -4.94
C GLU A 669 16.77 1.12 -6.24
N ILE A 670 17.99 0.67 -6.52
CA ILE A 670 18.41 -0.22 -7.60
C ILE A 670 18.98 -1.51 -7.00
N THR A 671 19.22 -2.49 -7.84
CA THR A 671 19.94 -3.70 -7.46
C THR A 671 21.32 -3.37 -6.92
N ASP A 672 21.75 -4.05 -5.85
CA ASP A 672 23.07 -3.88 -5.28
C ASP A 672 24.18 -4.40 -6.23
N TYR A 673 25.37 -3.86 -6.13
CA TYR A 673 26.59 -4.30 -6.83
C TYR A 673 26.60 -4.17 -8.36
N LEU A 674 25.67 -3.43 -8.99
CA LEU A 674 25.66 -3.22 -10.45
C LEU A 674 26.90 -2.49 -11.00
N TYR A 675 27.67 -1.84 -10.14
CA TYR A 675 28.89 -1.10 -10.53
C TYR A 675 30.16 -1.96 -10.58
N ILE A 676 30.07 -3.22 -10.14
CA ILE A 676 31.17 -4.19 -10.18
C ILE A 676 30.77 -5.41 -11.03
N THR A 677 31.78 -6.09 -11.58
CA THR A 677 31.56 -7.32 -12.33
C THR A 677 31.17 -8.45 -11.38
N ASN A 678 30.02 -9.01 -11.56
CA ASN A 678 29.56 -10.24 -10.92
C ASN A 678 29.71 -11.41 -11.89
N TYR A 679 29.73 -12.62 -11.36
CA TYR A 679 29.77 -13.84 -12.17
C TYR A 679 28.56 -14.70 -11.83
N SER A 680 27.84 -15.15 -12.85
CA SER A 680 26.76 -16.11 -12.72
C SER A 680 27.20 -17.48 -13.23
N LEU A 681 26.72 -18.53 -12.56
CA LEU A 681 26.83 -19.91 -13.08
C LEU A 681 25.79 -20.08 -14.17
N GLY A 682 26.23 -20.44 -15.37
CA GLY A 682 25.31 -20.79 -16.44
C GLY A 682 24.50 -22.03 -16.08
N ASN A 683 23.17 -21.91 -15.98
CA ASN A 683 22.28 -23.03 -15.61
C ASN A 683 21.84 -23.90 -16.79
N ASN A 684 22.24 -23.59 -18.02
CA ASN A 684 21.80 -24.29 -19.22
C ASN A 684 22.90 -25.21 -19.79
N THR A 685 22.48 -26.25 -20.46
CA THR A 685 23.35 -27.17 -21.22
C THR A 685 24.28 -26.45 -22.19
N THR A 686 23.91 -25.26 -22.68
CA THR A 686 24.72 -24.40 -23.55
C THR A 686 25.84 -23.65 -22.80
N SER A 687 25.83 -23.66 -21.47
CA SER A 687 26.85 -23.01 -20.62
C SER A 687 27.87 -24.02 -20.06
N GLN A 688 27.77 -25.28 -20.46
CA GLN A 688 28.72 -26.31 -20.06
C GLN A 688 29.85 -26.43 -21.08
N TYR A 689 31.09 -26.49 -20.57
CA TYR A 689 32.25 -26.80 -21.32
C TYR A 689 32.94 -28.05 -20.72
N MET A 690 33.12 -29.12 -21.47
CA MET A 690 33.67 -30.37 -20.97
C MET A 690 32.99 -30.91 -19.71
N GLY A 691 31.67 -30.80 -19.61
CA GLY A 691 30.91 -31.28 -18.47
C GLY A 691 30.93 -30.39 -17.21
N SER A 692 31.61 -29.24 -17.28
CA SER A 692 31.67 -28.27 -16.18
C SER A 692 30.92 -27.00 -16.54
N TYR A 693 30.22 -26.40 -15.54
CA TYR A 693 29.59 -25.09 -15.70
C TYR A 693 30.63 -23.98 -15.74
N LEU A 694 30.58 -23.12 -16.75
CA LEU A 694 31.44 -21.95 -16.82
C LEU A 694 30.82 -20.80 -16.05
N LEU A 695 31.65 -20.08 -15.30
CA LEU A 695 31.32 -18.79 -14.75
C LEU A 695 31.24 -17.76 -15.87
N LYS A 696 30.06 -17.19 -16.06
CA LYS A 696 29.83 -16.14 -17.04
C LYS A 696 29.84 -14.78 -16.34
N PRO A 697 30.65 -13.82 -16.75
CA PRO A 697 30.58 -12.47 -16.19
C PRO A 697 29.31 -11.77 -16.63
N ASP A 698 28.68 -11.08 -15.68
CA ASP A 698 27.51 -10.24 -15.93
C ASP A 698 27.96 -8.85 -16.42
N GLY A 699 27.04 -8.13 -17.06
CA GLY A 699 27.25 -6.73 -17.42
C GLY A 699 27.41 -5.86 -16.18
N TYR A 700 28.26 -4.85 -16.24
CA TYR A 700 28.52 -3.93 -15.14
C TYR A 700 28.58 -2.48 -15.61
N SER A 701 28.32 -1.56 -14.70
CA SER A 701 28.28 -0.13 -14.98
C SER A 701 29.06 0.64 -13.92
N PRO A 702 30.36 0.86 -14.12
CA PRO A 702 31.23 1.48 -13.11
C PRO A 702 30.89 2.94 -12.83
N ASP A 703 30.23 3.62 -13.78
CA ASP A 703 29.88 5.04 -13.71
C ASP A 703 28.47 5.31 -13.21
N LEU A 704 27.78 4.28 -12.68
CA LEU A 704 26.46 4.44 -12.08
C LEU A 704 26.46 5.52 -11.00
N LYS A 705 25.48 6.40 -11.08
CA LYS A 705 25.26 7.52 -10.16
C LYS A 705 23.78 7.69 -9.82
N TRP A 706 23.52 8.60 -8.93
CA TRP A 706 22.19 8.96 -8.47
C TRP A 706 21.27 9.45 -9.60
N GLU A 707 20.01 8.97 -9.64
CA GLU A 707 18.97 9.73 -10.30
C GLU A 707 18.67 10.98 -9.48
N GLN A 708 18.46 12.12 -10.12
CA GLN A 708 18.18 13.38 -9.46
C GLN A 708 16.86 13.96 -9.93
N THR A 709 15.99 14.27 -8.97
CA THR A 709 14.70 14.91 -9.23
C THR A 709 14.68 16.32 -8.64
N ALA A 710 14.65 17.33 -9.50
CA ALA A 710 14.41 18.71 -9.12
C ALA A 710 12.90 18.99 -9.12
N THR A 711 12.38 19.49 -8.01
CA THR A 711 10.97 19.82 -7.83
C THR A 711 10.79 21.31 -7.59
N TYR A 712 9.91 21.95 -8.36
CA TYR A 712 9.42 23.30 -8.18
C TYR A 712 7.98 23.21 -7.68
N ASN A 713 7.62 23.96 -6.66
CA ASN A 713 6.28 23.97 -6.10
C ASN A 713 5.83 25.39 -5.76
N VAL A 714 4.62 25.75 -6.15
CA VAL A 714 3.97 27.03 -5.79
C VAL A 714 2.60 26.68 -5.23
N GLY A 715 2.26 27.20 -4.08
CA GLY A 715 1.01 26.88 -3.39
C GLY A 715 0.40 28.10 -2.70
N ILE A 716 -0.91 28.13 -2.64
CA ILE A 716 -1.72 29.08 -1.87
C ILE A 716 -2.55 28.29 -0.89
N ASP A 717 -2.39 28.56 0.41
CA ASP A 717 -3.30 28.08 1.45
C ASP A 717 -4.32 29.17 1.76
N TYR A 718 -5.57 28.77 1.87
CA TYR A 718 -6.67 29.70 2.19
C TYR A 718 -7.55 29.17 3.32
N GLY A 719 -8.17 30.10 4.04
CA GLY A 719 -9.14 29.80 5.09
C GLY A 719 -10.15 30.93 5.22
N PHE A 720 -11.42 30.58 5.41
CA PHE A 720 -12.51 31.52 5.58
C PHE A 720 -13.37 31.14 6.78
N LEU A 721 -14.05 32.14 7.36
CA LEU A 721 -15.03 31.97 8.43
C LEU A 721 -14.49 31.19 9.63
N ASN A 722 -13.35 31.62 10.20
CA ASN A 722 -12.62 30.91 11.25
C ASN A 722 -12.23 29.49 10.88
N ASN A 723 -11.69 29.30 9.65
CA ASN A 723 -11.29 28.02 9.07
C ASN A 723 -12.44 26.99 8.88
N ARG A 724 -13.71 27.41 8.96
CA ARG A 724 -14.83 26.55 8.57
C ARG A 724 -14.74 26.09 7.12
N ILE A 725 -14.14 26.90 6.26
CA ILE A 725 -13.76 26.53 4.90
C ILE A 725 -12.26 26.77 4.80
N ASN A 726 -11.51 25.73 4.49
CA ASN A 726 -10.06 25.80 4.31
C ASN A 726 -9.60 24.88 3.20
N GLY A 727 -8.43 25.18 2.67
CA GLY A 727 -7.86 24.34 1.62
C GLY A 727 -6.57 24.90 1.04
N SER A 728 -6.15 24.32 -0.08
CA SER A 728 -4.97 24.77 -0.82
C SER A 728 -5.14 24.57 -2.33
N ILE A 729 -4.40 25.38 -3.07
CA ILE A 729 -4.20 25.23 -4.52
C ILE A 729 -2.69 25.15 -4.71
N GLU A 730 -2.21 24.10 -5.37
CA GLU A 730 -0.78 23.87 -5.58
C GLU A 730 -0.49 23.53 -7.03
N TYR A 731 0.53 24.16 -7.61
CA TYR A 731 1.15 23.75 -8.87
C TYR A 731 2.53 23.18 -8.59
N TYR A 732 2.85 22.06 -9.19
CA TYR A 732 4.17 21.47 -9.09
C TYR A 732 4.72 21.07 -10.47
N GLN A 733 6.06 21.11 -10.57
CA GLN A 733 6.80 20.54 -11.68
C GLN A 733 8.00 19.77 -11.13
N LYS A 734 8.12 18.49 -11.54
CA LYS A 734 9.26 17.60 -11.24
C LYS A 734 10.04 17.38 -12.54
N ARG A 735 11.36 17.49 -12.48
CA ARG A 735 12.27 17.15 -13.57
C ARG A 735 13.29 16.15 -13.07
N THR A 736 13.20 14.91 -13.56
CA THR A 736 14.17 13.87 -13.24
C THR A 736 15.17 13.75 -14.37
N LYS A 737 16.44 13.77 -14.03
CA LYS A 737 17.59 13.54 -14.92
C LYS A 737 18.39 12.34 -14.45
N ASP A 738 19.27 11.86 -15.34
CA ASP A 738 20.11 10.71 -15.07
C ASP A 738 19.32 9.46 -14.68
N LEU A 739 18.15 9.24 -15.34
CA LEU A 739 17.31 8.07 -15.12
C LEU A 739 18.11 6.79 -15.34
N LEU A 740 17.98 5.86 -14.40
CA LEU A 740 18.53 4.52 -14.52
C LEU A 740 17.70 3.70 -15.51
N ASN A 741 18.36 3.18 -16.52
CA ASN A 741 17.70 2.46 -17.59
C ASN A 741 18.57 1.33 -18.11
N THR A 742 17.94 0.23 -18.56
CA THR A 742 18.65 -0.83 -19.26
C THR A 742 18.81 -0.42 -20.74
N VAL A 743 20.04 -0.28 -21.19
CA VAL A 743 20.36 0.19 -22.54
C VAL A 743 21.28 -0.77 -23.24
N SER A 744 21.16 -0.81 -24.56
CA SER A 744 22.13 -1.53 -25.40
C SER A 744 23.46 -0.79 -25.44
N VAL A 745 24.54 -1.56 -25.38
CA VAL A 745 25.93 -1.05 -25.56
C VAL A 745 26.56 -1.69 -26.77
N ALA A 746 27.58 -1.03 -27.29
CA ALA A 746 28.32 -1.54 -28.44
C ALA A 746 28.90 -2.93 -28.16
N ALA A 747 28.85 -3.82 -29.13
CA ALA A 747 29.41 -5.17 -29.00
C ALA A 747 30.88 -5.10 -28.60
N GLY A 748 31.28 -5.87 -27.59
CA GLY A 748 32.62 -5.92 -27.06
C GLY A 748 33.00 -4.80 -26.08
N SER A 749 32.11 -3.81 -25.85
CA SER A 749 32.37 -2.74 -24.87
C SER A 749 32.02 -3.15 -23.43
N ASN A 750 31.27 -4.26 -23.26
CA ASN A 750 30.90 -4.84 -21.97
C ASN A 750 30.76 -6.35 -22.11
N PHE A 751 30.60 -7.08 -20.99
CA PHE A 751 30.41 -8.54 -21.01
C PHE A 751 29.04 -8.97 -21.54
N THR A 752 28.08 -8.04 -21.53
CA THR A 752 26.75 -8.21 -22.13
C THR A 752 26.46 -7.04 -23.07
N ASN A 753 25.54 -7.21 -23.99
CA ASN A 753 25.08 -6.14 -24.90
C ASN A 753 24.01 -5.23 -24.29
N MET A 754 23.60 -5.49 -23.03
CA MET A 754 22.63 -4.71 -22.28
C MET A 754 23.18 -4.43 -20.87
N ILE A 755 23.20 -3.17 -20.44
CA ILE A 755 23.62 -2.76 -19.10
C ILE A 755 22.65 -1.73 -18.51
N THR A 756 22.62 -1.62 -17.19
CA THR A 756 21.95 -0.49 -16.53
C THR A 756 22.85 0.72 -16.53
N ALA A 757 22.38 1.84 -17.05
CA ALA A 757 23.14 3.09 -17.12
C ALA A 757 22.24 4.30 -16.82
N ASN A 758 22.85 5.42 -16.41
CA ASN A 758 22.16 6.69 -16.18
C ASN A 758 21.94 7.42 -17.51
N VAL A 759 20.90 7.03 -18.22
CA VAL A 759 20.51 7.65 -19.48
C VAL A 759 19.01 7.93 -19.48
N GLY A 760 18.66 9.15 -19.66
CA GLY A 760 17.25 9.52 -19.74
C GLY A 760 16.86 10.68 -18.84
N SER A 761 15.73 11.25 -19.16
CA SER A 761 15.11 12.32 -18.39
C SER A 761 13.60 12.30 -18.58
N MET A 762 12.87 12.72 -17.55
CA MET A 762 11.41 12.85 -17.60
C MET A 762 10.96 14.13 -16.91
N LYS A 763 9.78 14.58 -17.27
CA LYS A 763 9.09 15.73 -16.69
C LYS A 763 7.71 15.29 -16.23
N ASN A 764 7.36 15.65 -14.98
CA ASN A 764 6.00 15.51 -14.44
C ASN A 764 5.54 16.88 -13.97
N GLU A 765 4.29 17.21 -14.19
CA GLU A 765 3.68 18.42 -13.71
C GLU A 765 2.21 18.21 -13.36
N GLY A 766 1.67 19.03 -12.47
CA GLY A 766 0.28 18.89 -12.07
C GLY A 766 -0.23 20.05 -11.24
N LEU A 767 -1.54 20.08 -11.14
CA LEU A 767 -2.30 21.03 -10.34
C LEU A 767 -3.12 20.25 -9.31
N GLU A 768 -2.99 20.62 -8.05
CA GLU A 768 -3.71 20.05 -6.92
C GLU A 768 -4.61 21.09 -6.30
N PHE A 769 -5.85 20.74 -6.05
CA PHE A 769 -6.82 21.54 -5.32
C PHE A 769 -7.43 20.71 -4.20
N ASN A 770 -7.58 21.30 -3.02
CA ASN A 770 -8.39 20.71 -1.97
C ASN A 770 -9.23 21.77 -1.26
N ILE A 771 -10.35 21.33 -0.74
CA ILE A 771 -11.23 22.12 0.11
C ILE A 771 -11.81 21.23 1.20
N ASN A 772 -11.75 21.69 2.44
CA ASN A 772 -12.46 21.13 3.57
C ASN A 772 -13.45 22.17 4.08
N ALA A 773 -14.68 21.77 4.33
CA ALA A 773 -15.73 22.65 4.77
C ALA A 773 -16.60 22.02 5.85
N VAL A 774 -16.80 22.74 6.94
CA VAL A 774 -17.88 22.50 7.89
C VAL A 774 -19.12 23.23 7.35
N ALA A 775 -19.85 22.53 6.45
CA ALA A 775 -20.96 23.15 5.70
C ALA A 775 -22.09 23.60 6.63
N ILE A 776 -22.46 22.76 7.59
CA ILE A 776 -23.48 23.05 8.61
C ILE A 776 -22.91 22.67 9.98
N GLN A 777 -23.10 23.55 10.96
CA GLN A 777 -22.78 23.30 12.36
C GLN A 777 -23.86 23.89 13.24
N THR A 778 -24.60 23.02 13.94
CA THR A 778 -25.61 23.39 14.95
C THR A 778 -25.32 22.63 16.24
N LYS A 779 -26.11 22.83 17.28
CA LYS A 779 -25.96 22.12 18.54
C LYS A 779 -26.05 20.58 18.39
N ASP A 780 -26.97 20.13 17.53
CA ASP A 780 -27.28 18.69 17.40
C ASP A 780 -26.81 18.09 16.04
N PHE A 781 -26.44 18.93 15.06
CA PHE A 781 -26.12 18.47 13.72
C PHE A 781 -24.87 19.17 13.18
N SER A 782 -23.92 18.37 12.67
CA SER A 782 -22.79 18.86 11.86
C SER A 782 -22.72 18.09 10.52
N TRP A 783 -22.32 18.83 9.50
CA TRP A 783 -22.00 18.28 8.18
C TRP A 783 -20.65 18.79 7.73
N GLU A 784 -19.72 17.85 7.54
CA GLU A 784 -18.35 18.10 7.10
C GLU A 784 -18.14 17.51 5.72
N LEU A 785 -17.49 18.27 4.85
CA LEU A 785 -17.16 17.91 3.49
C LEU A 785 -15.66 18.08 3.25
N GLY A 786 -15.03 17.09 2.64
CA GLY A 786 -13.68 17.19 2.10
C GLY A 786 -13.70 16.81 0.62
N TYR A 787 -13.16 17.68 -0.23
CA TYR A 787 -13.02 17.41 -1.66
C TYR A 787 -11.61 17.74 -2.12
N ASN A 788 -11.06 16.87 -2.94
CA ASN A 788 -9.77 17.10 -3.58
C ASN A 788 -9.80 16.66 -5.05
N VAL A 789 -9.00 17.35 -5.85
CA VAL A 789 -8.77 16.99 -7.26
C VAL A 789 -7.30 17.24 -7.58
N THR A 790 -6.73 16.33 -8.36
CA THR A 790 -5.36 16.39 -8.83
C THR A 790 -5.35 16.09 -10.32
N TRP A 791 -4.85 17.03 -11.10
CA TRP A 791 -4.52 16.83 -12.50
C TRP A 791 -3.02 16.61 -12.64
N ASN A 792 -2.60 15.57 -13.38
CA ASN A 792 -1.21 15.20 -13.61
C ASN A 792 -0.94 14.95 -15.07
N THR A 793 0.28 15.27 -15.50
CA THR A 793 0.83 14.84 -16.78
C THR A 793 2.30 14.45 -16.64
N SER A 794 2.70 13.45 -17.40
CA SER A 794 4.06 12.92 -17.41
C SER A 794 4.57 12.80 -18.83
N LYS A 795 5.86 13.10 -19.05
CA LYS A 795 6.49 13.00 -20.35
C LYS A 795 7.95 12.59 -20.26
N ILE A 796 8.34 11.59 -21.03
CA ILE A 796 9.76 11.24 -21.23
C ILE A 796 10.37 12.26 -22.18
N THR A 797 11.49 12.86 -21.76
CA THR A 797 12.14 13.92 -22.54
C THR A 797 13.45 13.47 -23.17
N LYS A 798 14.07 12.40 -22.65
CA LYS A 798 15.31 11.81 -23.17
C LYS A 798 15.41 10.34 -22.79
N LEU A 799 15.95 9.47 -23.66
CA LEU A 799 16.20 8.04 -23.39
C LEU A 799 17.57 7.54 -23.83
N THR A 800 18.34 8.32 -24.57
CA THR A 800 19.67 7.95 -25.10
C THR A 800 20.72 8.95 -24.64
N ALA A 801 21.96 8.52 -24.51
CA ALA A 801 23.08 9.41 -24.16
C ALA A 801 23.26 10.51 -25.20
N THR A 802 23.29 10.13 -26.48
CA THR A 802 23.31 11.03 -27.63
C THR A 802 21.95 11.05 -28.29
N TYR A 803 21.51 12.20 -28.79
CA TYR A 803 20.22 12.30 -29.47
C TYR A 803 20.19 11.36 -30.68
N ASN A 804 19.22 10.47 -30.70
CA ASN A 804 18.96 9.58 -31.82
C ASN A 804 17.46 9.66 -32.14
N PRO A 805 17.06 10.29 -33.27
CA PRO A 805 15.64 10.40 -33.65
C PRO A 805 15.02 9.05 -34.01
N ASP A 806 15.83 8.10 -34.47
CA ASP A 806 15.38 6.76 -34.87
C ASP A 806 15.30 5.75 -33.70
N TYR A 807 15.55 6.21 -32.48
CA TYR A 807 15.48 5.35 -31.33
C TYR A 807 14.04 4.98 -30.96
N GLU A 808 13.68 3.74 -31.17
CA GLU A 808 12.30 3.24 -31.00
C GLU A 808 11.79 3.21 -29.54
N GLY A 809 12.65 3.47 -28.57
CA GLY A 809 12.30 3.42 -27.15
C GLY A 809 12.59 2.06 -26.49
N ILE A 810 12.04 1.86 -25.29
CA ILE A 810 12.31 0.71 -24.44
C ILE A 810 11.00 -0.02 -24.17
N ASN A 811 10.99 -1.34 -24.31
CA ASN A 811 9.85 -2.18 -23.99
C ASN A 811 9.51 -2.09 -22.49
N ALA A 812 8.26 -1.87 -22.15
CA ALA A 812 7.83 -1.61 -20.77
C ALA A 812 6.84 -2.61 -20.19
N GLY A 813 5.90 -3.13 -20.98
CA GLY A 813 4.88 -4.08 -20.51
C GLY A 813 4.54 -5.09 -21.58
N SER A 814 4.31 -6.35 -21.13
CA SER A 814 3.99 -7.48 -22.02
C SER A 814 2.81 -8.29 -21.48
N ALA A 815 2.01 -8.84 -22.37
CA ALA A 815 1.04 -9.88 -22.05
C ALA A 815 1.69 -11.27 -22.04
N SER A 816 1.10 -12.23 -21.33
CA SER A 816 1.63 -13.59 -21.24
C SER A 816 1.35 -14.43 -22.50
N TYR A 817 0.36 -14.06 -23.32
CA TYR A 817 0.09 -14.74 -24.59
C TYR A 817 1.15 -14.40 -25.65
N GLY A 818 1.25 -15.23 -26.68
CA GLY A 818 2.17 -14.99 -27.79
C GLY A 818 3.65 -14.90 -27.39
N SER A 819 4.09 -15.75 -26.44
CA SER A 819 5.47 -15.76 -25.93
C SER A 819 5.95 -14.42 -25.34
N GLY A 820 5.06 -13.67 -24.70
CA GLY A 820 5.38 -12.41 -24.06
C GLY A 820 5.27 -11.20 -24.99
N THR A 821 4.14 -11.09 -25.70
CA THR A 821 3.86 -9.95 -26.60
C THR A 821 3.98 -8.61 -25.91
N VAL A 822 4.90 -7.77 -26.37
CA VAL A 822 5.09 -6.41 -25.85
C VAL A 822 3.91 -5.54 -26.25
N LEU A 823 3.33 -4.82 -25.30
CA LEU A 823 2.17 -3.94 -25.49
C LEU A 823 2.43 -2.48 -25.11
N GLN A 824 3.52 -2.20 -24.41
CA GLN A 824 3.84 -0.86 -23.93
C GLN A 824 5.30 -0.52 -24.22
N LYS A 825 5.57 0.75 -24.49
CA LYS A 825 6.93 1.31 -24.66
C LYS A 825 7.14 2.58 -23.83
N HIS A 826 8.37 2.77 -23.39
CA HIS A 826 8.91 4.06 -23.00
C HIS A 826 9.49 4.74 -24.24
N GLN A 827 8.91 5.83 -24.69
CA GLN A 827 9.37 6.57 -25.85
C GLN A 827 9.42 8.07 -25.58
N VAL A 828 10.41 8.76 -26.14
CA VAL A 828 10.55 10.21 -26.01
C VAL A 828 9.32 10.91 -26.59
N GLY A 829 8.80 11.87 -25.85
CA GLY A 829 7.60 12.61 -26.23
C GLY A 829 6.30 12.06 -25.66
N TYR A 830 6.30 10.87 -25.09
CA TYR A 830 5.12 10.18 -24.54
C TYR A 830 5.23 10.02 -23.03
N ALA A 831 4.10 9.69 -22.40
CA ALA A 831 4.06 9.27 -21.00
C ALA A 831 4.78 7.92 -20.82
N PRO A 832 5.34 7.63 -19.64
CA PRO A 832 5.84 6.28 -19.33
C PRO A 832 4.78 5.21 -19.56
N SER A 833 5.20 4.04 -20.07
CA SER A 833 4.32 2.88 -20.33
C SER A 833 3.15 3.19 -21.27
N THR A 834 3.34 4.09 -22.24
CA THR A 834 2.34 4.33 -23.28
C THR A 834 2.13 3.07 -24.11
N TYR A 835 0.88 2.75 -24.46
CA TYR A 835 0.57 1.58 -25.26
C TYR A 835 1.05 1.72 -26.69
N TRP A 836 1.70 0.66 -27.19
CA TRP A 836 2.26 0.49 -28.52
C TRP A 836 1.63 -0.71 -29.20
N LEU A 837 0.65 -0.48 -30.06
CA LEU A 837 -0.31 -1.46 -30.51
C LEU A 837 -0.50 -1.40 -32.02
N PHE A 838 -1.03 -2.48 -32.61
CA PHE A 838 -1.59 -2.46 -33.94
C PHE A 838 -2.90 -1.69 -33.94
N GLN A 839 -3.27 -1.12 -35.08
CA GLN A 839 -4.56 -0.49 -35.28
C GLN A 839 -5.55 -1.51 -35.84
N GLN A 840 -6.70 -1.68 -35.19
CA GLN A 840 -7.75 -2.58 -35.64
C GLN A 840 -8.41 -2.06 -36.93
N VAL A 841 -8.73 -2.97 -37.87
CA VAL A 841 -9.56 -2.69 -39.05
C VAL A 841 -11.04 -2.87 -38.69
N TYR A 842 -11.87 -1.94 -39.13
CA TYR A 842 -13.33 -2.00 -38.96
C TYR A 842 -14.04 -2.00 -40.31
N ASP A 843 -15.17 -2.70 -40.40
CA ASP A 843 -16.06 -2.70 -41.56
C ASP A 843 -16.87 -1.38 -41.68
N GLU A 844 -17.68 -1.26 -42.74
CA GLU A 844 -18.52 -0.09 -43.01
C GLU A 844 -19.56 0.17 -41.90
N ASN A 845 -19.90 -0.86 -41.10
CA ASN A 845 -20.86 -0.76 -40.00
C ASN A 845 -20.14 -0.48 -38.64
N GLY A 846 -18.83 -0.30 -38.65
CA GLY A 846 -18.03 -0.06 -37.46
C GLY A 846 -17.77 -1.34 -36.63
N LYS A 847 -17.95 -2.53 -37.19
CA LYS A 847 -17.58 -3.79 -36.55
C LYS A 847 -16.13 -4.14 -36.82
N PRO A 848 -15.39 -4.66 -35.83
CA PRO A 848 -14.00 -5.07 -36.03
C PRO A 848 -13.94 -6.27 -37.00
N VAL A 849 -13.02 -6.20 -37.95
CA VAL A 849 -12.77 -7.31 -38.88
C VAL A 849 -11.83 -8.30 -38.23
N GLN A 850 -12.23 -9.57 -38.17
CA GLN A 850 -11.40 -10.61 -37.52
C GLN A 850 -10.08 -10.85 -38.26
N ASN A 851 -8.99 -10.95 -37.50
CA ASN A 851 -7.62 -11.16 -37.98
C ASN A 851 -7.08 -10.09 -38.94
N ALA A 852 -7.69 -8.89 -38.95
CA ALA A 852 -7.25 -7.78 -39.77
C ALA A 852 -6.77 -6.61 -38.92
N VAL A 853 -5.56 -6.17 -39.14
CA VAL A 853 -4.96 -4.94 -38.60
C VAL A 853 -4.45 -4.08 -39.77
N VAL A 854 -4.30 -2.79 -39.52
CA VAL A 854 -3.91 -1.84 -40.55
C VAL A 854 -2.42 -1.98 -40.84
N ASP A 855 -2.07 -2.16 -42.11
CA ASP A 855 -0.74 -2.01 -42.66
C ASP A 855 -0.46 -0.48 -42.74
N ARG A 856 0.29 0.06 -41.76
CA ARG A 856 0.51 1.49 -41.61
C ARG A 856 1.63 2.05 -42.48
N ASN A 857 2.62 1.24 -42.79
CA ASN A 857 3.73 1.61 -43.66
C ASN A 857 3.44 1.33 -45.15
N ASN A 858 2.33 0.59 -45.45
CA ASN A 858 1.88 0.20 -46.78
C ASN A 858 2.93 -0.64 -47.55
N ASP A 859 3.65 -1.50 -46.87
CA ASP A 859 4.62 -2.43 -47.49
C ASP A 859 4.01 -3.79 -47.88
N GLY A 860 2.74 -4.04 -47.58
CA GLY A 860 2.01 -5.27 -47.87
C GLY A 860 2.29 -6.38 -46.88
N GLN A 861 2.99 -6.13 -45.75
CA GLN A 861 3.28 -7.10 -44.71
C GLN A 861 2.90 -6.52 -43.34
N ILE A 862 2.30 -7.31 -42.48
CA ILE A 862 2.01 -6.91 -41.12
C ILE A 862 3.19 -7.29 -40.22
N THR A 863 3.88 -6.28 -39.74
CA THR A 863 5.06 -6.43 -38.86
C THR A 863 4.98 -5.49 -37.65
N ASN A 864 5.99 -5.50 -36.78
CA ASN A 864 6.05 -4.54 -35.67
C ASN A 864 6.14 -3.06 -36.12
N ASP A 865 6.51 -2.80 -37.38
CA ASP A 865 6.61 -1.44 -37.95
C ASP A 865 5.24 -0.82 -38.20
N ASP A 866 4.15 -1.64 -38.19
CA ASP A 866 2.76 -1.19 -38.31
C ASP A 866 2.14 -0.81 -36.96
N ARG A 867 2.86 -1.04 -35.87
CA ARG A 867 2.41 -0.61 -34.56
C ARG A 867 2.61 0.87 -34.36
N TYR A 868 1.75 1.47 -33.56
CA TYR A 868 1.82 2.91 -33.28
C TYR A 868 1.70 3.21 -31.77
N MET A 869 2.22 4.35 -31.37
CA MET A 869 2.04 4.90 -30.02
C MET A 869 0.66 5.53 -29.90
N THR A 870 -0.20 4.92 -29.11
CA THR A 870 -1.62 5.29 -28.98
C THR A 870 -1.85 6.63 -28.27
N LYS A 871 -0.82 7.22 -27.62
CA LYS A 871 -0.91 8.37 -26.68
C LYS A 871 -1.77 8.08 -25.44
N LYS A 872 -2.17 6.83 -25.21
CA LYS A 872 -2.94 6.38 -24.06
C LYS A 872 -2.03 5.67 -23.08
N SER A 873 -2.24 5.92 -21.79
CA SER A 873 -1.38 5.46 -20.69
C SER A 873 -2.23 4.82 -19.59
N PRO A 874 -1.66 3.93 -18.79
CA PRO A 874 -2.36 3.39 -17.61
C PRO A 874 -2.53 4.43 -16.49
N MET A 875 -1.76 5.50 -16.51
CA MET A 875 -1.87 6.58 -15.51
C MET A 875 -3.06 7.47 -15.82
N ALA A 876 -3.84 7.80 -14.79
CA ALA A 876 -4.95 8.73 -14.95
C ALA A 876 -4.44 10.16 -15.07
N ASP A 877 -5.15 10.95 -15.89
CA ASP A 877 -4.93 12.39 -16.00
C ASP A 877 -5.48 13.12 -14.78
N VAL A 878 -6.61 12.65 -14.24
CA VAL A 878 -7.27 13.29 -13.09
C VAL A 878 -7.66 12.27 -12.04
N TYR A 879 -7.30 12.57 -10.78
CA TYR A 879 -7.75 11.87 -9.58
C TYR A 879 -8.62 12.79 -8.75
N MET A 880 -9.73 12.27 -8.20
CA MET A 880 -10.63 13.01 -7.33
C MET A 880 -10.96 12.20 -6.09
N GLY A 881 -11.17 12.89 -4.97
CA GLY A 881 -11.67 12.32 -3.73
C GLY A 881 -12.73 13.22 -3.12
N LEU A 882 -13.84 12.63 -2.67
CA LEU A 882 -14.89 13.30 -1.93
C LEU A 882 -15.18 12.50 -0.66
N SER A 883 -15.06 13.15 0.49
CA SER A 883 -15.50 12.60 1.78
C SER A 883 -16.61 13.46 2.35
N SER A 884 -17.62 12.82 2.91
CA SER A 884 -18.74 13.51 3.57
C SER A 884 -19.03 12.82 4.89
N GLN A 885 -19.17 13.61 5.96
CA GLN A 885 -19.52 13.12 7.29
C GLN A 885 -20.65 13.95 7.88
N PHE A 886 -21.69 13.26 8.28
CA PHE A 886 -22.82 13.82 9.03
C PHE A 886 -22.76 13.34 10.48
N THR A 887 -23.00 14.22 11.41
CA THR A 887 -23.19 13.85 12.81
C THR A 887 -24.50 14.45 13.30
N TYR A 888 -25.38 13.62 13.83
CA TYR A 888 -26.65 14.03 14.43
C TYR A 888 -26.78 13.45 15.83
N LYS A 889 -26.60 14.27 16.84
CA LYS A 889 -26.54 13.84 18.26
C LYS A 889 -25.52 12.71 18.44
N ASN A 890 -26.00 11.50 18.68
CA ASN A 890 -25.15 10.32 18.90
C ASN A 890 -24.90 9.49 17.64
N TRP A 891 -25.54 9.84 16.52
CA TRP A 891 -25.40 9.16 15.24
C TRP A 891 -24.35 9.83 14.36
N ASP A 892 -23.56 9.05 13.66
CA ASP A 892 -22.68 9.53 12.59
C ASP A 892 -22.88 8.68 11.34
N LEU A 893 -22.91 9.35 10.18
CA LEU A 893 -22.93 8.75 8.85
C LEU A 893 -21.81 9.34 8.03
N GLY A 894 -20.94 8.50 7.49
CA GLY A 894 -19.84 8.92 6.62
C GLY A 894 -19.76 8.09 5.37
N PHE A 895 -19.33 8.70 4.25
CA PHE A 895 -19.00 7.99 3.01
C PHE A 895 -17.84 8.64 2.27
N ASN A 896 -17.17 7.83 1.44
CA ASN A 896 -16.07 8.29 0.58
C ASN A 896 -16.30 7.84 -0.86
N LEU A 897 -16.07 8.78 -1.78
CA LEU A 897 -16.08 8.58 -3.23
C LEU A 897 -14.70 8.87 -3.80
N ARG A 898 -14.27 8.08 -4.76
CA ARG A 898 -13.07 8.33 -5.57
C ARG A 898 -13.39 8.26 -7.05
N ALA A 899 -12.71 9.07 -7.83
CA ALA A 899 -12.71 8.97 -9.28
C ALA A 899 -11.30 8.98 -9.85
N SER A 900 -11.10 8.21 -10.90
CA SER A 900 -9.91 8.19 -11.74
C SER A 900 -10.35 8.39 -13.18
N ILE A 901 -9.80 9.36 -13.89
CA ILE A 901 -10.24 9.76 -15.23
C ILE A 901 -9.05 9.83 -16.16
N GLY A 902 -9.18 9.28 -17.37
CA GLY A 902 -8.16 9.32 -18.41
C GLY A 902 -7.17 8.16 -18.39
N ASN A 903 -7.31 7.22 -17.46
CA ASN A 903 -6.53 5.98 -17.45
C ASN A 903 -7.12 4.95 -18.44
N TYR A 904 -6.21 4.22 -19.09
CA TYR A 904 -6.54 3.12 -19.99
C TYR A 904 -5.94 1.82 -19.47
N VAL A 905 -6.62 0.72 -19.75
CA VAL A 905 -6.17 -0.64 -19.43
C VAL A 905 -6.27 -1.48 -20.69
N TYR A 906 -5.24 -2.27 -20.95
CA TYR A 906 -5.27 -3.28 -21.98
C TYR A 906 -5.89 -4.55 -21.41
N ASN A 907 -7.08 -4.93 -21.88
CA ASN A 907 -7.84 -6.09 -21.40
C ASN A 907 -7.29 -7.38 -22.03
N ALA A 908 -6.17 -7.87 -21.50
CA ALA A 908 -5.50 -9.05 -22.01
C ALA A 908 -6.33 -10.32 -21.78
N SER A 909 -7.17 -10.33 -20.75
CA SER A 909 -8.08 -11.46 -20.49
C SER A 909 -9.11 -11.61 -21.61
N VAL A 910 -9.70 -10.51 -22.09
CA VAL A 910 -10.62 -10.52 -23.23
C VAL A 910 -9.88 -10.80 -24.54
N ALA A 911 -8.70 -10.21 -24.72
CA ALA A 911 -7.90 -10.44 -25.92
C ALA A 911 -7.56 -11.94 -26.13
N ASP A 912 -7.31 -12.65 -25.06
CA ASP A 912 -6.96 -14.07 -25.11
C ASP A 912 -8.18 -15.01 -25.09
N ASN A 913 -9.26 -14.62 -24.40
CA ASN A 913 -10.43 -15.47 -24.18
C ASN A 913 -11.74 -14.88 -24.74
N GLY A 914 -11.67 -13.97 -25.71
CA GLY A 914 -12.84 -13.33 -26.33
C GLY A 914 -13.45 -14.13 -27.50
N SER A 915 -13.00 -15.36 -27.77
CA SER A 915 -13.48 -16.23 -28.85
C SER A 915 -13.19 -17.68 -28.53
N LEU A 916 -13.85 -18.60 -29.22
CA LEU A 916 -13.52 -20.04 -29.14
C LEU A 916 -12.07 -20.28 -29.56
N ASN A 917 -11.34 -21.09 -28.82
CA ASN A 917 -10.03 -21.53 -29.24
C ASN A 917 -10.13 -22.57 -30.37
N ALA A 918 -9.09 -22.64 -31.17
CA ALA A 918 -9.04 -23.62 -32.29
C ALA A 918 -8.85 -25.05 -31.77
N PHE A 919 -9.96 -25.82 -31.69
CA PHE A 919 -9.95 -27.23 -31.24
C PHE A 919 -8.96 -28.09 -32.02
N SER A 920 -8.80 -27.84 -33.31
CA SER A 920 -7.92 -28.64 -34.20
C SER A 920 -6.46 -28.73 -33.74
N ASN A 921 -5.97 -27.69 -33.05
CA ASN A 921 -4.56 -27.59 -32.65
C ASN A 921 -4.30 -27.99 -31.20
N GLN A 922 -5.33 -28.06 -30.38
CA GLN A 922 -5.18 -28.16 -28.92
C GLN A 922 -5.87 -29.38 -28.31
N GLY A 923 -6.85 -29.97 -29.00
CA GLY A 923 -7.59 -31.16 -28.55
C GLY A 923 -8.53 -30.87 -27.37
N PHE A 924 -8.85 -29.61 -27.08
CA PHE A 924 -9.82 -29.16 -26.09
C PHE A 924 -10.44 -27.81 -26.50
N ILE A 925 -11.56 -27.47 -25.91
CA ILE A 925 -12.25 -26.19 -26.15
C ILE A 925 -12.40 -25.48 -24.80
N THR A 926 -12.11 -24.20 -24.79
CA THR A 926 -12.28 -23.34 -23.60
C THR A 926 -13.58 -22.55 -23.69
N ASN A 927 -14.15 -22.25 -22.55
CA ASN A 927 -15.21 -21.25 -22.43
C ASN A 927 -14.64 -19.85 -22.77
N TYR A 928 -15.51 -18.88 -22.97
CA TYR A 928 -15.11 -17.52 -23.35
C TYR A 928 -16.09 -16.45 -22.85
N TYR A 929 -15.71 -15.19 -22.97
CA TYR A 929 -16.54 -14.06 -22.60
C TYR A 929 -17.71 -13.86 -23.56
N LYS A 930 -18.95 -13.91 -23.06
CA LYS A 930 -20.15 -13.66 -23.85
C LYS A 930 -20.15 -12.28 -24.50
N SER A 931 -19.92 -11.24 -23.69
CA SER A 931 -19.93 -9.85 -24.14
C SER A 931 -18.89 -9.54 -25.22
N ALA A 932 -17.73 -10.23 -25.18
CA ALA A 932 -16.69 -10.04 -26.18
C ALA A 932 -17.14 -10.57 -27.55
N VAL A 933 -17.73 -11.78 -27.60
CA VAL A 933 -18.22 -12.35 -28.86
C VAL A 933 -19.43 -11.60 -29.40
N GLU A 934 -20.34 -11.17 -28.53
CA GLU A 934 -21.49 -10.34 -28.90
C GLU A 934 -21.06 -9.01 -29.52
N SER A 935 -20.00 -8.38 -28.98
CA SER A 935 -19.51 -7.09 -29.47
C SER A 935 -18.63 -7.19 -30.72
N THR A 936 -17.80 -8.22 -30.83
CA THR A 936 -16.86 -8.40 -31.94
C THR A 936 -17.44 -9.24 -33.08
N GLY A 937 -18.29 -10.23 -32.77
CA GLY A 937 -18.74 -11.27 -33.69
C GLY A 937 -17.64 -12.29 -34.05
N PHE A 938 -16.53 -12.32 -33.31
CA PHE A 938 -15.43 -13.24 -33.58
C PHE A 938 -15.81 -14.66 -33.21
N THR A 939 -15.51 -15.59 -34.09
CA THR A 939 -15.89 -16.99 -33.93
C THR A 939 -14.72 -17.89 -33.55
N LEU A 940 -13.51 -17.51 -33.93
CA LEU A 940 -12.28 -18.26 -33.66
C LEU A 940 -11.22 -17.37 -32.99
N THR A 941 -10.17 -18.00 -32.49
CA THR A 941 -9.04 -17.31 -31.87
C THR A 941 -8.44 -16.25 -32.81
N SER A 942 -8.33 -15.02 -32.31
CA SER A 942 -7.67 -13.92 -33.01
C SER A 942 -6.18 -14.20 -33.25
N SER A 943 -5.63 -13.63 -34.33
CA SER A 943 -4.18 -13.66 -34.58
C SER A 943 -3.40 -12.93 -33.47
N THR A 944 -2.09 -13.18 -33.40
CA THR A 944 -1.22 -12.51 -32.43
C THR A 944 -1.21 -11.00 -32.63
N GLU A 945 -1.27 -10.53 -33.89
CA GLU A 945 -1.30 -9.12 -34.25
C GLU A 945 -2.63 -8.48 -33.81
N GLN A 946 -3.77 -9.14 -34.05
CA GLN A 946 -5.07 -8.66 -33.59
C GLN A 946 -5.15 -8.67 -32.06
N LYS A 947 -4.66 -9.71 -31.40
CA LYS A 947 -4.55 -9.73 -29.93
C LYS A 947 -3.67 -8.60 -29.41
N ALA A 948 -2.73 -8.08 -30.18
CA ALA A 948 -1.90 -6.93 -29.81
C ALA A 948 -2.41 -5.60 -30.39
N SER A 949 -3.69 -5.51 -30.72
CA SER A 949 -4.30 -4.30 -31.31
C SER A 949 -4.96 -3.39 -30.26
N ASP A 950 -5.33 -2.21 -30.69
CA ASP A 950 -6.05 -1.22 -29.88
C ASP A 950 -7.54 -1.57 -29.66
N LEU A 951 -8.04 -2.66 -30.26
CA LEU A 951 -9.37 -3.22 -30.01
C LEU A 951 -9.61 -3.51 -28.53
N PHE A 952 -8.60 -4.04 -27.86
CA PHE A 952 -8.66 -4.44 -26.44
C PHE A 952 -8.13 -3.37 -25.48
N LEU A 953 -7.85 -2.17 -25.98
CA LEU A 953 -7.42 -1.04 -25.14
C LEU A 953 -8.63 -0.25 -24.67
N GLU A 954 -9.06 -0.47 -23.45
CA GLU A 954 -10.28 0.09 -22.89
C GLU A 954 -10.03 1.31 -22.01
N ASN A 955 -11.01 2.22 -21.99
CA ASN A 955 -11.03 3.32 -21.03
C ASN A 955 -11.45 2.79 -19.65
N ALA A 956 -10.51 2.83 -18.71
CA ALA A 956 -10.69 2.34 -17.35
C ALA A 956 -11.01 3.47 -16.35
N SER A 957 -11.52 4.62 -16.82
CA SER A 957 -12.01 5.66 -15.94
C SER A 957 -13.15 5.14 -15.08
N PHE A 958 -13.19 5.57 -13.81
CA PHE A 958 -14.20 5.11 -12.87
C PHE A 958 -14.60 6.16 -11.83
N LEU A 959 -15.80 5.98 -11.29
CA LEU A 959 -16.28 6.55 -10.04
C LEU A 959 -16.62 5.40 -9.08
N LYS A 960 -15.95 5.35 -7.92
CA LYS A 960 -16.19 4.35 -6.87
C LYS A 960 -16.70 5.00 -5.59
N MET A 961 -17.67 4.35 -4.95
CA MET A 961 -17.95 4.57 -3.53
C MET A 961 -17.19 3.50 -2.74
N ASP A 962 -16.08 3.92 -2.12
CA ASP A 962 -15.19 2.99 -1.42
C ASP A 962 -15.82 2.47 -0.14
N ASN A 963 -16.46 3.35 0.65
CA ASN A 963 -17.16 2.94 1.85
C ASN A 963 -18.35 3.85 2.17
N ILE A 964 -19.28 3.30 2.95
CA ILE A 964 -20.31 4.01 3.70
C ILE A 964 -20.39 3.41 5.11
N THR A 965 -20.42 4.25 6.13
CA THR A 965 -20.43 3.80 7.54
C THR A 965 -21.48 4.58 8.33
N LEU A 966 -22.34 3.85 9.04
CA LEU A 966 -23.29 4.38 10.01
C LEU A 966 -22.82 3.98 11.41
N GLY A 967 -22.74 4.93 12.32
CA GLY A 967 -22.31 4.72 13.70
C GLY A 967 -23.28 5.29 14.72
N TYR A 968 -23.31 4.68 15.90
CA TYR A 968 -24.01 5.17 17.08
C TYR A 968 -23.07 5.17 18.27
N THR A 969 -22.83 6.34 18.87
CA THR A 969 -22.00 6.53 20.05
C THR A 969 -22.86 6.59 21.30
N PHE A 970 -22.55 5.76 22.29
CA PHE A 970 -23.21 5.75 23.59
C PHE A 970 -22.24 6.15 24.68
N LYS A 971 -22.74 6.84 25.70
CA LYS A 971 -22.00 7.27 26.88
C LYS A 971 -22.67 6.71 28.13
N ASN A 972 -21.89 6.31 29.11
CA ASN A 972 -22.35 5.88 30.42
C ASN A 972 -23.33 4.66 30.37
N LEU A 973 -23.07 3.70 29.47
CA LEU A 973 -23.89 2.48 29.40
C LEU A 973 -23.52 1.54 30.56
N PHE A 974 -24.49 1.04 31.31
CA PHE A 974 -24.40 0.17 32.48
C PHE A 974 -23.57 0.71 33.68
N THR A 975 -22.52 1.52 33.40
CA THR A 975 -21.68 2.16 34.44
C THR A 975 -21.29 3.56 33.96
N SER A 976 -21.03 4.47 34.93
CA SER A 976 -20.57 5.86 34.58
C SER A 976 -19.21 5.92 33.86
N LYS A 977 -18.56 4.77 33.61
CA LYS A 977 -17.22 4.69 33.01
C LYS A 977 -17.23 4.08 31.62
N LEU A 978 -18.27 3.32 31.25
CA LEU A 978 -18.32 2.64 29.94
C LEU A 978 -18.89 3.56 28.86
N SER A 979 -18.10 3.90 27.89
CA SER A 979 -18.53 4.57 26.67
C SER A 979 -18.10 3.74 25.44
N GLY A 980 -18.76 3.92 24.33
CA GLY A 980 -18.40 3.19 23.13
C GLY A 980 -19.18 3.62 21.89
N ARG A 981 -18.87 2.97 20.78
CA ARG A 981 -19.51 3.18 19.49
C ARG A 981 -19.78 1.82 18.83
N ILE A 982 -20.98 1.64 18.33
CA ILE A 982 -21.36 0.54 17.44
C ILE A 982 -21.44 1.10 16.03
N SER A 983 -20.95 0.38 15.03
CA SER A 983 -20.97 0.82 13.63
C SER A 983 -21.29 -0.33 12.69
N ALA A 984 -22.00 0.02 11.61
CA ALA A 984 -22.19 -0.84 10.45
C ALA A 984 -21.59 -0.17 9.24
N SER A 985 -20.88 -0.91 8.40
CA SER A 985 -20.23 -0.35 7.20
C SER A 985 -20.32 -1.31 6.02
N VAL A 986 -20.33 -0.72 4.83
CA VAL A 986 -20.21 -1.43 3.56
C VAL A 986 -19.01 -0.85 2.81
N GLN A 987 -18.13 -1.72 2.31
CA GLN A 987 -17.00 -1.34 1.44
C GLN A 987 -17.22 -1.88 0.03
N ASN A 988 -16.60 -1.24 -0.98
CA ASN A 988 -16.82 -1.50 -2.40
C ASN A 988 -18.32 -1.42 -2.73
N VAL A 989 -18.97 -0.30 -2.36
CA VAL A 989 -20.43 -0.14 -2.44
C VAL A 989 -20.88 -0.22 -3.89
N PHE A 990 -20.24 0.57 -4.78
CA PHE A 990 -20.44 0.51 -6.23
C PHE A 990 -19.21 1.03 -6.99
N THR A 991 -19.10 0.60 -8.25
CA THR A 991 -18.16 1.11 -9.24
C THR A 991 -18.92 1.43 -10.53
N ILE A 992 -18.82 2.67 -10.99
CA ILE A 992 -19.34 3.11 -12.30
C ILE A 992 -18.14 3.24 -13.23
N THR A 993 -18.12 2.46 -14.31
CA THR A 993 -17.04 2.44 -15.29
C THR A 993 -17.53 1.93 -16.65
N LYS A 994 -16.79 2.24 -17.71
CA LYS A 994 -16.96 1.64 -19.04
C LYS A 994 -16.05 0.43 -19.27
N TYR A 995 -15.16 0.15 -18.33
CA TYR A 995 -14.25 -0.98 -18.41
C TYR A 995 -15.01 -2.30 -18.30
N SER A 996 -14.77 -3.22 -19.25
CA SER A 996 -15.51 -4.50 -19.34
C SER A 996 -15.00 -5.56 -18.37
N GLY A 997 -13.74 -5.46 -17.88
CA GLY A 997 -13.14 -6.41 -16.93
C GLY A 997 -13.74 -6.35 -15.53
N LEU A 998 -13.18 -7.15 -14.61
CA LEU A 998 -13.68 -7.27 -13.24
C LEU A 998 -13.55 -5.98 -12.43
N ASP A 999 -12.44 -5.26 -12.58
CA ASP A 999 -12.19 -4.01 -11.86
C ASP A 999 -11.32 -3.06 -12.69
N PRO A 1000 -11.72 -1.79 -12.89
CA PRO A 1000 -10.92 -0.82 -13.65
C PRO A 1000 -9.64 -0.39 -12.93
N GLU A 1001 -9.49 -0.71 -11.66
CA GLU A 1001 -8.32 -0.42 -10.82
C GLU A 1001 -7.39 -1.65 -10.76
N CYS A 1002 -7.15 -2.25 -11.92
CA CYS A 1002 -6.25 -3.38 -12.13
C CYS A 1002 -4.89 -2.91 -12.66
N ASN A 1003 -4.00 -3.86 -12.98
CA ASN A 1003 -2.73 -3.55 -13.64
C ASN A 1003 -2.94 -2.98 -15.04
N ALA A 1004 -1.93 -2.28 -15.55
CA ALA A 1004 -1.94 -1.68 -16.89
C ALA A 1004 -2.33 -2.67 -18.01
N ILE A 1005 -1.91 -3.92 -17.87
CA ILE A 1005 -2.29 -5.06 -18.70
C ILE A 1005 -3.07 -6.00 -17.78
N ASP A 1006 -4.39 -6.07 -17.97
CA ASP A 1006 -5.26 -6.84 -17.09
C ASP A 1006 -5.19 -8.33 -17.41
N GLN A 1007 -4.41 -9.01 -16.60
CA GLN A 1007 -4.37 -10.46 -16.46
C GLN A 1007 -4.77 -10.88 -15.04
N SER A 1008 -5.22 -9.91 -14.23
CA SER A 1008 -5.58 -10.11 -12.84
C SER A 1008 -7.01 -10.60 -12.74
N LEU A 1009 -7.16 -11.72 -12.07
CA LEU A 1009 -8.42 -12.45 -12.09
C LEU A 1009 -9.08 -12.52 -10.71
N TRP A 1010 -8.45 -11.96 -9.64
CA TRP A 1010 -9.01 -12.04 -8.32
C TRP A 1010 -10.01 -10.89 -8.08
N PRO A 1011 -11.34 -11.18 -8.04
CA PRO A 1011 -12.35 -10.15 -7.89
C PRO A 1011 -12.31 -9.56 -6.47
N ARG A 1012 -12.43 -8.24 -6.37
CA ARG A 1012 -12.59 -7.59 -5.07
C ARG A 1012 -13.98 -7.87 -4.50
N PRO A 1013 -14.08 -8.29 -3.23
CA PRO A 1013 -15.37 -8.55 -2.62
C PRO A 1013 -16.10 -7.26 -2.25
N ARG A 1014 -17.43 -7.31 -2.22
CA ARG A 1014 -18.21 -6.39 -1.42
C ARG A 1014 -18.14 -6.84 0.03
N THR A 1015 -17.92 -5.88 0.94
CA THR A 1015 -17.61 -6.19 2.33
C THR A 1015 -18.63 -5.52 3.25
N PHE A 1016 -19.27 -6.31 4.12
CA PHE A 1016 -20.22 -5.84 5.13
C PHE A 1016 -19.59 -6.05 6.51
N SER A 1017 -19.57 -5.02 7.34
CA SER A 1017 -18.90 -5.09 8.65
C SER A 1017 -19.74 -4.52 9.76
N LEU A 1018 -19.66 -5.18 10.91
CA LEU A 1018 -20.18 -4.70 12.21
C LEU A 1018 -18.98 -4.46 13.14
N GLY A 1019 -18.90 -3.25 13.68
CA GLY A 1019 -17.81 -2.83 14.56
C GLY A 1019 -18.33 -2.40 15.93
N ILE A 1020 -17.57 -2.71 16.97
CA ILE A 1020 -17.80 -2.27 18.34
C ILE A 1020 -16.49 -1.69 18.87
N ASN A 1021 -16.55 -0.47 19.38
CA ASN A 1021 -15.47 0.17 20.13
C ASN A 1021 -15.96 0.43 21.56
N LEU A 1022 -15.20 -0.01 22.56
CA LEU A 1022 -15.50 0.17 23.97
C LEU A 1022 -14.33 0.86 24.67
N ASN A 1023 -14.65 1.84 25.53
CA ASN A 1023 -13.69 2.58 26.35
C ASN A 1023 -14.12 2.46 27.81
N PHE A 1024 -13.15 2.03 28.66
CA PHE A 1024 -13.33 1.81 30.09
C PHE A 1024 -12.51 2.76 30.94
#